data_92544791f08125739ecc6910b9845096
#
_entry.id   92544791f08125739ecc6910b9845096
#
_cell.length_a   1.000
_cell.length_b   1.000
_cell.length_c   1.000
_cell.angle_alpha   90.00
_cell.angle_beta   90.00
_cell.angle_gamma   90.00
#
_symmetry.space_group_name_H-M   'P 1'
#
loop_
_entity.id
_entity.type
_entity.pdbx_description
1 polymer ?
#
loop_
_entity_poly.entity_id
_entity_poly.type
_entity_poly.pdbx_seq_one_letter_code
_entity_poly.pdbx_strand_id
1 'polypeptide(L)'
;MKNYQKGLLLLALVPGLGLTGCGDESPWSGSDQMGGIALNLESDGRLMRHGTRADDTQCPIVPDANAFGIKLTKSDNTYSKTWSSLEGFNKESEFPIGDYTIEASYGDVTEQGFERPCFKGTNTLHVSPGTTTPVNVTATLANAMVTIKYTDAFLANYSTYSAAIETPNHSEPVLFPQGETRSAFIDPTGEGYTELVLTLTNDQGQTVNLRPAKFVAQPRRNYVITVNVTGNVSKGDAVLEIGFEEEVTKETITISLGDELFTSPAPEVRPTGFTVGTPVELMEYDELVVSPQFDLYAFGGFREVNLKVANTNGTYVPAFGSNVNLVNADATTQAQLAEAGVKVSGLFRNPDKMAVVNVKDFLGNLPAGEYSVKVEVVDALGRLSTETVENPVELTANVAKTEYSIVSAGNIDYLANEAQVVVNTNSQQLKNRIKFRVNNAEATVKSVTEGGAAPAPKRTRTRADLPYTYTYTLDVPQATTAAVAIESSYGKLKATANVTVNGPAYEVVSDAFARFAVFGIETDNAEMKEYLTKNLSVYNGSAAVTPGNITRDVQNGFITVKGLSAGKAYEGYSLKLGDGFEKQVPSFTTEAEAAVPNGDFGTAGRHIQIGDLWVGGEYKVDAGFIKGTYHHTSSIDRTEPEGWATVNDLTANANSSNKNTWFVVPSMFLDNGVSVVRSVGYNHNGETPATSGGQFNTKYYCENAPSNSQLEKAAGELFLGTYSYDGAEHRIKGTVFASRPLSVSFDYKYIPVNGEQAQADVEVIDESGSVLASGSMLLSASADMQNKTIRLSNYVFGKKASKLYISFRSTKSGAVPAINIPTGGSLDEGQGLGNKTISANSYHAYAKGSELTIDNVKVSYDGVPTITK
;
A
#
# COMPACT_ATOMS: atom_id res chain seq x y z
N MET A 1 36.80 13.64 -31.32
CA MET A 1 37.70 13.28 -30.22
C MET A 1 37.93 14.50 -29.35
N LYS A 2 37.23 14.61 -28.24
CA LYS A 2 37.63 15.43 -27.08
C LYS A 2 36.73 15.09 -25.90
N ASN A 3 37.30 14.42 -25.03
CA ASN A 3 37.18 14.31 -23.58
C ASN A 3 35.86 14.65 -22.90
N TYR A 4 35.16 13.61 -22.53
CA TYR A 4 34.23 13.57 -21.39
C TYR A 4 35.07 13.38 -20.11
N GLN A 5 35.09 14.37 -19.25
CA GLN A 5 35.56 14.19 -17.88
C GLN A 5 34.39 13.68 -17.02
N LYS A 6 34.42 12.40 -16.73
CA LYS A 6 33.63 11.81 -15.65
C LYS A 6 34.33 12.07 -14.33
N GLY A 7 33.79 12.96 -13.54
CA GLY A 7 34.20 13.14 -12.15
C GLY A 7 33.58 12.06 -11.27
N LEU A 8 34.27 10.95 -11.09
CA LEU A 8 33.94 9.94 -10.08
C LEU A 8 34.66 10.34 -8.79
N LEU A 9 33.94 10.88 -7.82
CA LEU A 9 34.48 11.14 -6.49
C LEU A 9 34.25 9.90 -5.61
N LEU A 10 35.33 9.18 -5.37
CA LEU A 10 35.41 8.10 -4.41
C LEU A 10 35.43 8.69 -3.00
N LEU A 11 34.46 8.43 -2.17
CA LEU A 11 34.46 8.80 -0.76
C LEU A 11 35.31 7.80 0.04
N ALA A 12 36.45 8.27 0.56
CA ALA A 12 37.24 7.52 1.54
C ALA A 12 36.63 7.69 2.93
N LEU A 13 36.33 6.59 3.60
CA LEU A 13 35.99 6.56 5.01
C LEU A 13 37.22 6.89 5.88
N VAL A 14 37.06 7.83 6.78
CA VAL A 14 37.94 8.01 7.94
C VAL A 14 37.07 8.01 9.20
N PRO A 15 37.34 7.16 10.19
CA PRO A 15 36.65 7.21 11.48
C PRO A 15 37.46 8.07 12.48
N GLY A 16 36.80 8.94 13.20
CA GLY A 16 37.50 9.70 14.23
C GLY A 16 36.67 10.59 15.13
N LEU A 17 36.28 10.03 16.25
CA LEU A 17 36.23 10.65 17.60
C LEU A 17 35.56 12.00 17.85
N GLY A 18 34.63 11.92 18.81
CA GLY A 18 33.75 12.94 19.32
C GLY A 18 34.37 14.12 20.01
N LEU A 19 33.52 15.10 20.19
CA LEU A 19 33.48 15.96 21.36
C LEU A 19 32.11 16.64 21.49
N THR A 20 31.63 16.65 22.71
CA THR A 20 30.38 17.16 23.23
C THR A 20 30.19 18.65 23.04
N GLY A 21 29.00 19.09 22.67
CA GLY A 21 28.54 20.47 22.77
C GLY A 21 27.03 20.56 22.72
N CYS A 22 26.42 20.95 23.83
CA CYS A 22 24.98 21.13 24.02
C CYS A 22 24.37 22.19 23.09
N GLY A 23 23.14 21.95 22.69
CA GLY A 23 22.18 23.01 22.39
C GLY A 23 21.32 22.80 21.19
N ASP A 24 20.10 22.48 21.44
CA ASP A 24 18.82 22.56 20.75
C ASP A 24 18.22 21.22 20.36
N GLU A 25 17.20 20.88 21.13
CA GLU A 25 16.36 19.72 20.91
C GLU A 25 15.54 19.87 19.61
N SER A 26 15.98 19.13 18.62
CA SER A 26 15.21 18.81 17.43
C SER A 26 14.30 17.61 17.76
N PRO A 27 13.02 17.58 17.39
CA PRO A 27 12.07 16.52 17.81
C PRO A 27 12.27 15.15 17.15
N TRP A 28 13.41 14.87 16.56
CA TRP A 28 13.69 13.63 15.83
C TRP A 28 14.88 12.89 16.44
N SER A 29 14.64 12.14 17.50
CA SER A 29 15.64 11.25 18.10
C SER A 29 15.37 9.80 17.67
N GLY A 30 16.15 9.32 16.68
CA GLY A 30 16.22 7.93 16.30
C GLY A 30 17.06 7.74 15.05
N SER A 31 18.31 7.29 15.22
CA SER A 31 19.22 6.95 14.10
C SER A 31 18.66 5.93 13.10
N ASP A 32 17.57 5.25 13.45
CA ASP A 32 16.94 4.23 12.62
C ASP A 32 15.90 4.79 11.60
N GLN A 33 15.74 6.12 11.57
CA GLN A 33 14.76 6.79 10.68
C GLN A 33 15.41 7.71 9.65
N MET A 34 16.70 7.63 9.45
CA MET A 34 17.43 8.45 8.51
C MET A 34 18.16 7.60 7.47
N GLY A 35 18.31 8.12 6.26
CA GLY A 35 19.07 7.52 5.18
C GLY A 35 19.77 8.57 4.33
N GLY A 36 20.71 8.15 3.49
CA GLY A 36 21.47 9.03 2.60
C GLY A 36 20.84 9.13 1.20
N ILE A 37 21.18 10.20 0.48
CA ILE A 37 20.87 10.36 -0.95
C ILE A 37 22.17 10.64 -1.70
N ALA A 38 22.41 9.91 -2.78
CA ALA A 38 23.49 10.17 -3.73
C ALA A 38 22.90 10.72 -5.03
N LEU A 39 22.90 12.04 -5.19
CA LEU A 39 22.38 12.70 -6.38
C LEU A 39 23.43 12.74 -7.48
N ASN A 40 23.10 12.18 -8.64
CA ASN A 40 23.81 12.39 -9.88
C ASN A 40 23.02 13.35 -10.77
N LEU A 41 23.49 14.57 -10.93
CA LEU A 41 22.84 15.61 -11.71
C LEU A 41 23.56 15.82 -13.04
N GLU A 42 22.82 15.70 -14.13
CA GLU A 42 23.28 15.97 -15.48
C GLU A 42 22.51 17.15 -16.08
N SER A 43 23.22 18.09 -16.71
CA SER A 43 22.62 19.19 -17.48
C SER A 43 22.62 18.83 -18.96
N ASP A 44 21.43 18.67 -19.53
CA ASP A 44 21.23 18.33 -20.94
C ASP A 44 20.78 19.56 -21.76
N GLY A 45 21.70 20.14 -22.46
CA GLY A 45 21.47 21.32 -23.31
C GLY A 45 20.96 21.01 -24.74
N ARG A 46 20.66 19.75 -25.06
CA ARG A 46 20.18 19.38 -26.41
C ARG A 46 18.82 19.97 -26.67
N LEU A 47 18.68 20.61 -27.84
CA LEU A 47 17.42 21.14 -28.33
C LEU A 47 16.59 20.01 -28.97
N MET A 48 15.28 20.14 -28.97
CA MET A 48 14.37 19.16 -29.57
C MET A 48 13.97 19.61 -30.98
N ARG A 49 14.01 18.69 -31.93
CA ARG A 49 13.36 18.84 -33.25
C ARG A 49 11.93 18.27 -33.19
N HIS A 50 11.07 18.77 -34.03
CA HIS A 50 9.74 18.19 -34.23
C HIS A 50 9.89 16.78 -34.83
N GLY A 51 9.50 15.72 -34.02
CA GLY A 51 9.56 14.33 -34.44
C GLY A 51 10.77 13.56 -33.87
N THR A 52 10.66 13.06 -32.65
CA THR A 52 11.36 11.93 -32.05
C THR A 52 12.90 11.77 -32.13
N ARG A 53 13.66 12.69 -32.70
CA ARG A 53 15.13 12.67 -32.62
C ARG A 53 15.65 13.98 -32.04
N ALA A 54 16.51 13.86 -31.01
CA ALA A 54 17.29 15.00 -30.54
C ALA A 54 18.25 15.46 -31.67
N ASP A 55 18.29 16.78 -31.93
CA ASP A 55 19.27 17.38 -32.82
C ASP A 55 20.63 17.47 -32.12
N ASP A 56 21.70 17.50 -32.91
CA ASP A 56 23.04 17.83 -32.40
C ASP A 56 23.16 19.33 -32.04
N THR A 57 22.10 20.11 -32.25
CA THR A 57 22.07 21.53 -31.87
C THR A 57 21.92 21.65 -30.35
N GLN A 58 22.83 22.37 -29.75
CA GLN A 58 22.82 22.59 -28.30
C GLN A 58 22.46 24.04 -27.97
N CYS A 59 21.86 24.20 -26.81
CA CYS A 59 21.71 25.49 -26.17
C CYS A 59 23.11 26.15 -26.01
N PRO A 60 23.26 27.42 -26.39
CA PRO A 60 24.56 28.09 -26.32
C PRO A 60 25.09 28.25 -24.89
N ILE A 61 24.23 28.21 -23.92
CA ILE A 61 24.55 28.33 -22.49
C ILE A 61 24.00 27.13 -21.78
N VAL A 62 24.89 26.21 -21.34
CA VAL A 62 24.55 25.04 -20.54
C VAL A 62 25.21 25.21 -19.19
N PRO A 63 24.47 25.31 -18.09
CA PRO A 63 25.05 25.52 -16.76
C PRO A 63 25.76 24.25 -16.24
N ASP A 64 26.83 24.49 -15.47
CA ASP A 64 27.49 23.41 -14.71
C ASP A 64 26.54 22.85 -13.62
N ALA A 65 26.67 21.55 -13.33
CA ALA A 65 25.82 20.89 -12.35
C ALA A 65 25.84 21.55 -10.95
N ASN A 66 26.97 22.17 -10.56
CA ASN A 66 27.09 22.88 -9.28
C ASN A 66 26.33 24.22 -9.24
N ALA A 67 25.91 24.73 -10.40
CA ALA A 67 25.14 25.97 -10.47
C ALA A 67 23.63 25.77 -10.19
N PHE A 68 23.17 24.52 -10.05
CA PHE A 68 21.79 24.23 -9.82
C PHE A 68 21.41 24.31 -8.36
N GLY A 69 20.29 24.98 -8.09
CA GLY A 69 19.58 24.82 -6.84
C GLY A 69 18.89 23.46 -6.77
N ILE A 70 18.94 22.82 -5.62
CA ILE A 70 18.31 21.53 -5.36
C ILE A 70 17.20 21.69 -4.34
N LYS A 71 16.02 21.19 -4.66
CA LYS A 71 14.89 21.13 -3.73
C LYS A 71 14.47 19.67 -3.53
N LEU A 72 14.37 19.25 -2.27
CA LEU A 72 13.92 17.94 -1.88
C LEU A 72 12.64 18.08 -1.09
N THR A 73 11.57 17.43 -1.53
CA THR A 73 10.26 17.48 -0.89
C THR A 73 9.73 16.07 -0.67
N LYS A 74 9.37 15.75 0.57
CA LYS A 74 8.77 14.46 0.92
C LYS A 74 7.32 14.42 0.42
N SER A 75 6.87 13.28 -0.06
CA SER A 75 5.54 13.12 -0.69
C SER A 75 4.38 13.46 0.24
N ASP A 76 4.56 13.34 1.56
CA ASP A 76 3.61 13.74 2.59
C ASP A 76 3.72 15.20 3.02
N ASN A 77 4.60 15.98 2.40
CA ASN A 77 4.93 17.37 2.70
C ASN A 77 5.47 17.63 4.14
N THR A 78 5.85 16.59 4.88
CA THR A 78 6.40 16.74 6.24
C THR A 78 7.85 17.21 6.25
N TYR A 79 8.54 17.12 5.11
CA TYR A 79 9.91 17.61 4.94
C TYR A 79 10.04 18.29 3.58
N SER A 80 10.54 19.52 3.56
CA SER A 80 10.92 20.23 2.33
C SER A 80 12.12 21.12 2.64
N LYS A 81 13.19 20.96 1.86
CA LYS A 81 14.42 21.75 1.99
C LYS A 81 14.97 22.11 0.64
N THR A 82 15.55 23.31 0.54
CA THR A 82 16.18 23.83 -0.67
C THR A 82 17.62 24.20 -0.39
N TRP A 83 18.51 23.82 -1.27
CA TRP A 83 19.93 24.19 -1.29
C TRP A 83 20.20 25.01 -2.53
N SER A 84 21.03 26.06 -2.39
CA SER A 84 21.37 26.95 -3.50
C SER A 84 22.36 26.34 -4.50
N SER A 85 22.96 25.20 -4.22
CA SER A 85 23.88 24.50 -5.10
C SER A 85 23.92 23.01 -4.84
N LEU A 86 24.36 22.23 -5.83
CA LEU A 86 24.59 20.79 -5.69
C LEU A 86 25.63 20.50 -4.61
N GLU A 87 26.69 21.32 -4.50
CA GLU A 87 27.67 21.19 -3.42
C GLU A 87 27.04 21.35 -2.05
N GLY A 88 26.10 22.29 -1.89
CA GLY A 88 25.35 22.49 -0.65
C GLY A 88 24.50 21.29 -0.30
N PHE A 89 23.84 20.68 -1.29
CA PHE A 89 23.06 19.46 -1.12
C PHE A 89 23.95 18.28 -0.69
N ASN A 90 25.09 18.09 -1.35
CA ASN A 90 26.01 16.98 -1.08
C ASN A 90 26.70 17.04 0.29
N LYS A 91 26.63 18.17 0.98
CA LYS A 91 27.07 18.32 2.39
C LYS A 91 26.08 17.76 3.40
N GLU A 92 24.84 17.54 2.97
CA GLU A 92 23.83 16.88 3.80
C GLU A 92 24.00 15.37 3.67
N SER A 93 24.19 14.68 4.80
CA SER A 93 24.48 13.25 4.81
C SER A 93 23.26 12.38 5.15
N GLU A 94 22.24 12.96 5.77
CA GLU A 94 21.10 12.22 6.31
C GLU A 94 19.78 12.93 6.05
N PHE A 95 18.80 12.15 5.61
CA PHE A 95 17.44 12.59 5.32
C PHE A 95 16.44 11.66 6.00
N PRO A 96 15.27 12.15 6.46
CA PRO A 96 14.22 11.31 7.00
C PRO A 96 13.78 10.24 5.97
N ILE A 97 13.47 9.03 6.42
CA ILE A 97 13.01 7.96 5.53
C ILE A 97 11.67 8.30 4.86
N GLY A 98 11.45 7.80 3.66
CA GLY A 98 10.20 7.93 2.91
C GLY A 98 10.38 8.24 1.44
N ASP A 99 9.26 8.53 0.77
CA ASP A 99 9.24 8.87 -0.64
C ASP A 99 9.44 10.36 -0.84
N TYR A 100 10.27 10.72 -1.81
CA TYR A 100 10.65 12.09 -2.10
C TYR A 100 10.55 12.41 -3.57
N THR A 101 10.28 13.67 -3.85
CA THR A 101 10.56 14.31 -5.13
C THR A 101 11.78 15.20 -4.97
N ILE A 102 12.77 15.01 -5.84
CA ILE A 102 13.95 15.86 -5.94
C ILE A 102 13.86 16.69 -7.23
N GLU A 103 14.03 17.99 -7.08
CA GLU A 103 14.00 18.96 -8.18
C GLU A 103 15.36 19.65 -8.26
N ALA A 104 15.92 19.73 -9.46
CA ALA A 104 17.08 20.55 -9.75
C ALA A 104 16.68 21.69 -10.69
N SER A 105 17.02 22.93 -10.37
CA SER A 105 16.67 24.09 -11.17
C SER A 105 17.81 25.08 -11.26
N TYR A 106 17.94 25.71 -12.41
CA TYR A 106 18.86 26.81 -12.69
C TYR A 106 18.13 27.89 -13.48
N GLY A 107 18.24 29.15 -13.09
CA GLY A 107 17.52 30.27 -13.69
C GLY A 107 16.03 30.27 -13.36
N ASP A 108 15.33 31.24 -13.91
CA ASP A 108 13.86 31.37 -13.80
C ASP A 108 13.27 31.42 -15.21
N VAL A 109 12.30 30.55 -15.49
CA VAL A 109 11.64 30.48 -16.79
C VAL A 109 10.87 31.75 -17.14
N THR A 110 10.44 32.49 -16.11
CA THR A 110 9.76 33.79 -16.26
C THR A 110 10.69 34.96 -16.59
N GLU A 111 12.02 34.80 -16.40
CA GLU A 111 12.98 35.78 -16.81
C GLU A 111 13.35 35.59 -18.29
N GLN A 112 12.76 36.42 -19.16
CA GLN A 112 12.99 36.37 -20.60
C GLN A 112 14.14 37.27 -21.05
N GLY A 113 14.74 36.95 -22.19
CA GLY A 113 15.76 37.78 -22.84
C GLY A 113 17.01 37.03 -23.25
N PHE A 114 18.07 37.79 -23.54
CA PHE A 114 19.35 37.19 -23.90
C PHE A 114 20.09 36.69 -22.66
N GLU A 115 20.78 35.56 -22.83
CA GLU A 115 21.61 34.98 -21.75
C GLU A 115 20.85 34.61 -20.48
N ARG A 116 19.57 34.28 -20.59
CA ARG A 116 18.65 33.91 -19.47
C ARG A 116 18.14 32.47 -19.60
N PRO A 117 19.01 31.45 -19.65
CA PRO A 117 18.54 30.07 -19.73
C PRO A 117 17.97 29.62 -18.39
N CYS A 118 16.88 28.88 -18.45
CA CYS A 118 16.32 28.15 -17.32
C CYS A 118 16.37 26.66 -17.61
N PHE A 119 16.96 25.89 -16.69
CA PHE A 119 17.01 24.43 -16.75
C PHE A 119 16.28 23.84 -15.59
N LYS A 120 15.49 22.82 -15.83
CA LYS A 120 14.74 22.08 -14.78
C LYS A 120 14.82 20.58 -15.00
N GLY A 121 14.92 19.85 -13.90
CA GLY A 121 14.84 18.40 -13.89
C GLY A 121 14.25 17.88 -12.58
N THR A 122 13.49 16.81 -12.65
CA THR A 122 12.85 16.20 -11.48
C THR A 122 13.00 14.69 -11.50
N ASN A 123 13.05 14.07 -10.33
CA ASN A 123 12.93 12.62 -10.19
C ASN A 123 12.35 12.28 -8.80
N THR A 124 11.93 11.04 -8.64
CA THR A 124 11.43 10.53 -7.37
C THR A 124 12.36 9.45 -6.83
N LEU A 125 12.44 9.34 -5.50
CA LEU A 125 13.26 8.33 -4.84
C LEU A 125 12.63 7.93 -3.51
N HIS A 126 13.01 6.75 -3.04
CA HIS A 126 12.65 6.28 -1.70
C HIS A 126 13.90 6.23 -0.83
N VAL A 127 13.90 6.96 0.28
CA VAL A 127 15.00 6.94 1.27
C VAL A 127 14.71 5.85 2.29
N SER A 128 15.60 4.87 2.37
CA SER A 128 15.52 3.75 3.31
C SER A 128 16.50 3.92 4.47
N PRO A 129 16.20 3.35 5.66
CA PRO A 129 17.03 3.52 6.84
C PRO A 129 18.48 3.04 6.62
N GLY A 130 19.44 3.85 7.03
CA GLY A 130 20.85 3.48 7.06
C GLY A 130 21.49 3.17 5.70
N THR A 131 20.81 3.46 4.59
CA THR A 131 21.32 3.23 3.23
C THR A 131 21.39 4.53 2.44
N THR A 132 22.31 4.61 1.49
CA THR A 132 22.38 5.73 0.54
C THR A 132 21.67 5.35 -0.75
N THR A 133 20.59 6.05 -1.07
CA THR A 133 19.81 5.85 -2.29
C THR A 133 20.39 6.67 -3.43
N PRO A 134 20.82 6.05 -4.53
CA PRO A 134 21.24 6.77 -5.72
C PRO A 134 20.03 7.31 -6.49
N VAL A 135 20.11 8.55 -6.96
CA VAL A 135 19.09 9.16 -7.83
C VAL A 135 19.77 9.95 -8.94
N ASN A 136 19.30 9.76 -10.18
CA ASN A 136 19.77 10.50 -11.33
C ASN A 136 18.74 11.57 -11.70
N VAL A 137 19.16 12.81 -11.83
CA VAL A 137 18.32 13.91 -12.34
C VAL A 137 18.96 14.48 -13.59
N THR A 138 18.22 14.48 -14.68
CA THR A 138 18.63 15.17 -15.93
C THR A 138 17.85 16.47 -16.03
N ALA A 139 18.53 17.58 -15.89
CA ALA A 139 17.96 18.91 -16.05
C ALA A 139 18.04 19.33 -17.52
N THR A 140 16.91 19.73 -18.09
CA THR A 140 16.78 20.14 -19.49
C THR A 140 16.35 21.59 -19.58
N LEU A 141 16.58 22.25 -20.74
CA LEU A 141 16.14 23.61 -20.98
C LEU A 141 14.63 23.75 -20.84
N ALA A 142 14.17 24.58 -19.92
CA ALA A 142 12.75 24.87 -19.66
C ALA A 142 12.23 26.02 -20.55
N ASN A 143 13.09 26.86 -21.06
CA ASN A 143 12.73 27.93 -22.02
C ASN A 143 12.52 27.37 -23.44
N ALA A 144 11.85 28.16 -24.28
CA ALA A 144 12.04 28.17 -25.72
C ALA A 144 13.09 29.24 -26.12
N MET A 145 13.63 29.14 -27.29
CA MET A 145 14.58 30.10 -27.84
C MET A 145 14.02 30.70 -29.14
N VAL A 146 14.32 31.96 -29.41
CA VAL A 146 14.00 32.64 -30.67
C VAL A 146 15.25 33.27 -31.24
N THR A 147 15.50 33.04 -32.51
CA THR A 147 16.57 33.65 -33.26
C THR A 147 15.99 34.38 -34.46
N ILE A 148 16.30 35.65 -34.67
CA ILE A 148 15.84 36.41 -35.83
C ILE A 148 17.03 36.63 -36.76
N LYS A 149 16.84 36.28 -38.03
CA LYS A 149 17.83 36.45 -39.10
C LYS A 149 17.29 37.38 -40.16
N TYR A 150 18.08 38.33 -40.56
CA TYR A 150 17.77 39.25 -41.66
C TYR A 150 18.65 38.91 -42.85
N THR A 151 18.05 38.80 -44.06
CA THR A 151 18.80 38.53 -45.28
C THR A 151 19.49 39.79 -45.79
N ASP A 152 20.55 39.63 -46.62
CA ASP A 152 21.24 40.75 -47.22
C ASP A 152 20.29 41.61 -48.09
N ALA A 153 19.29 40.98 -48.67
CA ALA A 153 18.27 41.68 -49.46
C ALA A 153 17.39 42.57 -48.56
N PHE A 154 17.02 42.09 -47.35
CA PHE A 154 16.32 42.92 -46.38
C PHE A 154 17.20 44.09 -45.90
N LEU A 155 18.43 43.83 -45.50
CA LEU A 155 19.38 44.81 -44.99
C LEU A 155 19.73 45.90 -46.02
N ALA A 156 19.67 45.57 -47.32
CA ALA A 156 19.89 46.55 -48.43
C ALA A 156 18.72 47.50 -48.61
N ASN A 157 17.49 47.12 -48.13
CA ASN A 157 16.29 47.92 -48.33
C ASN A 157 15.84 48.67 -47.06
N TYR A 158 16.22 48.20 -45.87
CA TYR A 158 15.83 48.83 -44.60
C TYR A 158 17.06 49.13 -43.75
N SER A 159 17.37 50.42 -43.59
CA SER A 159 18.45 50.88 -42.75
C SER A 159 18.05 51.10 -41.30
N THR A 160 16.75 51.18 -41.04
CA THR A 160 16.21 51.30 -39.66
C THR A 160 15.10 50.28 -39.43
N TYR A 161 15.36 49.36 -38.56
CA TYR A 161 14.43 48.29 -38.22
C TYR A 161 14.67 47.80 -36.78
N SER A 162 13.66 47.18 -36.19
CA SER A 162 13.79 46.41 -34.96
C SER A 162 12.73 45.30 -34.94
N ALA A 163 12.93 44.34 -34.09
CA ALA A 163 11.92 43.35 -33.83
C ALA A 163 11.67 43.18 -32.33
N ALA A 164 10.54 42.64 -32.01
CA ALA A 164 10.18 42.28 -30.64
C ALA A 164 9.45 40.94 -30.63
N ILE A 165 9.64 40.15 -29.60
CA ILE A 165 8.88 38.92 -29.33
C ILE A 165 8.00 39.18 -28.15
N GLU A 166 6.70 39.13 -28.36
CA GLU A 166 5.66 39.18 -27.30
C GLU A 166 5.25 37.77 -26.91
N THR A 167 5.22 37.50 -25.64
CA THR A 167 4.82 36.21 -25.09
C THR A 167 3.55 36.36 -24.23
N PRO A 168 2.68 35.35 -24.12
CA PRO A 168 1.37 35.48 -23.47
C PRO A 168 1.39 35.92 -22.02
N ASN A 169 2.40 35.49 -21.28
CA ASN A 169 2.47 35.70 -19.82
C ASN A 169 3.24 36.96 -19.40
N HIS A 170 3.78 37.72 -20.36
CA HIS A 170 4.65 38.84 -20.02
C HIS A 170 4.13 40.16 -20.60
N SER A 171 4.17 41.19 -19.77
CA SER A 171 3.77 42.54 -20.18
C SER A 171 4.82 43.24 -21.04
N GLU A 172 6.09 42.90 -20.91
CA GLU A 172 7.17 43.50 -21.68
C GLU A 172 7.71 42.50 -22.70
N PRO A 173 7.85 42.93 -23.99
CA PRO A 173 8.37 42.08 -25.04
C PRO A 173 9.89 41.92 -24.92
N VAL A 174 10.41 40.85 -25.48
CA VAL A 174 11.86 40.70 -25.70
C VAL A 174 12.25 41.47 -26.94
N LEU A 175 13.01 42.57 -26.77
CA LEU A 175 13.42 43.47 -27.87
C LEU A 175 14.67 42.94 -28.56
N PHE A 176 14.60 42.90 -29.90
CA PHE A 176 15.72 42.63 -30.80
C PHE A 176 16.07 43.92 -31.51
N PRO A 177 16.99 44.74 -30.99
CA PRO A 177 17.41 45.95 -31.66
C PRO A 177 18.11 45.64 -32.97
N GLN A 178 18.25 46.65 -33.82
CA GLN A 178 18.97 46.55 -35.08
C GLN A 178 20.34 45.88 -34.88
N GLY A 179 20.62 44.83 -35.67
CA GLY A 179 21.89 44.12 -35.66
C GLY A 179 22.00 43.05 -34.53
N GLU A 180 20.97 42.81 -33.72
CA GLU A 180 21.00 41.74 -32.77
C GLU A 180 20.89 40.37 -33.46
N THR A 181 21.82 39.46 -33.16
CA THR A 181 21.95 38.13 -33.79
C THR A 181 21.89 36.97 -32.78
N ARG A 182 21.90 37.27 -31.46
CA ARG A 182 21.83 36.26 -30.45
C ARG A 182 20.42 35.67 -30.35
N SER A 183 20.35 34.44 -29.92
CA SER A 183 19.07 33.83 -29.58
C SER A 183 18.61 34.35 -28.21
N ALA A 184 17.35 34.72 -28.11
CA ALA A 184 16.69 35.07 -26.86
C ALA A 184 15.99 33.85 -26.27
N PHE A 185 16.00 33.74 -24.94
CA PHE A 185 15.24 32.79 -24.18
C PHE A 185 13.87 33.39 -23.84
N ILE A 186 12.80 32.62 -24.08
CA ILE A 186 11.43 33.07 -23.86
C ILE A 186 10.68 32.06 -23.01
N ASP A 187 9.67 32.51 -22.28
CA ASP A 187 8.81 31.69 -21.45
C ASP A 187 7.75 30.96 -22.31
N PRO A 188 7.79 29.61 -22.36
CA PRO A 188 6.82 28.84 -23.11
C PRO A 188 5.59 28.42 -22.29
N THR A 189 5.44 28.87 -21.04
CA THR A 189 4.41 28.34 -20.11
C THR A 189 3.04 28.99 -20.26
N GLY A 190 2.93 30.06 -21.06
CA GLY A 190 1.68 30.79 -21.28
C GLY A 190 0.70 30.09 -22.20
N GLU A 191 -0.57 30.16 -21.86
CA GLU A 191 -1.63 29.80 -22.81
C GLU A 191 -1.80 30.93 -23.84
N GLY A 192 -1.56 30.65 -25.10
CA GLY A 192 -1.69 31.61 -26.22
C GLY A 192 -0.54 31.54 -27.19
N TYR A 193 -0.47 32.57 -28.05
CA TYR A 193 0.53 32.68 -29.10
C TYR A 193 1.66 33.64 -28.69
N THR A 194 2.88 33.23 -28.96
CA THR A 194 4.04 34.11 -29.03
C THR A 194 4.01 34.83 -30.38
N GLU A 195 4.20 36.15 -30.44
CA GLU A 195 4.07 36.92 -31.64
C GLU A 195 5.38 37.66 -31.97
N LEU A 196 5.72 37.70 -33.27
CA LEU A 196 6.75 38.57 -33.80
C LEU A 196 6.16 39.94 -34.12
N VAL A 197 6.74 41.00 -33.59
CA VAL A 197 6.49 42.37 -33.99
C VAL A 197 7.72 42.87 -34.73
N LEU A 198 7.55 43.27 -35.98
CA LEU A 198 8.61 43.82 -36.81
C LEU A 198 8.35 45.31 -37.08
N THR A 199 9.23 46.18 -36.62
CA THR A 199 9.16 47.62 -36.84
C THR A 199 10.08 47.97 -38.00
N LEU A 200 9.50 48.57 -39.07
CA LEU A 200 10.21 49.04 -40.25
C LEU A 200 10.04 50.55 -40.38
N THR A 201 11.13 51.23 -40.71
CA THR A 201 11.12 52.67 -41.07
C THR A 201 11.58 52.85 -42.52
N ASN A 202 10.79 53.53 -43.34
CA ASN A 202 11.16 53.82 -44.75
C ASN A 202 12.12 55.00 -44.82
N ASP A 203 12.64 55.30 -46.06
CA ASP A 203 13.56 56.40 -46.32
C ASP A 203 12.93 57.79 -46.04
N GLN A 204 11.61 57.92 -45.96
CA GLN A 204 10.87 59.11 -45.59
C GLN A 204 10.68 59.31 -44.11
N GLY A 205 11.19 58.36 -43.28
CA GLY A 205 11.08 58.36 -41.81
C GLY A 205 9.72 57.90 -41.28
N GLN A 206 8.86 57.33 -42.12
CA GLN A 206 7.61 56.75 -41.74
C GLN A 206 7.83 55.36 -41.19
N THR A 207 7.21 55.07 -40.07
CA THR A 207 7.38 53.79 -39.37
C THR A 207 6.11 52.96 -39.42
N VAL A 208 6.24 51.67 -39.64
CA VAL A 208 5.17 50.66 -39.58
C VAL A 208 5.54 49.53 -38.65
N ASN A 209 4.57 49.08 -37.86
CA ASN A 209 4.69 47.90 -37.04
C ASN A 209 3.89 46.77 -37.69
N LEU A 210 4.52 45.68 -37.99
CA LEU A 210 3.93 44.47 -38.60
C LEU A 210 3.95 43.33 -37.61
N ARG A 211 2.90 42.50 -37.62
CA ARG A 211 2.78 41.28 -36.84
C ARG A 211 2.66 40.05 -37.74
N PRO A 212 3.77 39.72 -38.43
CA PRO A 212 3.74 38.78 -39.54
C PRO A 212 3.66 37.30 -39.08
N ALA A 213 4.04 36.97 -37.85
CA ALA A 213 4.12 35.59 -37.47
C ALA A 213 3.71 35.42 -36.00
N LYS A 214 3.01 34.35 -35.72
CA LYS A 214 2.63 33.87 -34.36
C LYS A 214 2.81 32.36 -34.26
N PHE A 215 3.22 31.87 -33.07
CA PHE A 215 3.48 30.46 -32.83
C PHE A 215 3.25 30.14 -31.37
N VAL A 216 3.08 28.85 -31.05
CA VAL A 216 3.02 28.37 -29.67
C VAL A 216 4.41 27.93 -29.29
N ALA A 217 5.03 28.66 -28.37
CA ALA A 217 6.37 28.32 -27.89
C ALA A 217 6.35 27.00 -27.09
N GLN A 218 7.37 26.17 -27.30
CA GLN A 218 7.55 24.91 -26.57
C GLN A 218 8.94 24.82 -25.95
N PRO A 219 9.12 24.25 -24.78
CA PRO A 219 10.43 24.08 -24.14
C PRO A 219 11.42 23.36 -25.07
N ARG A 220 12.69 23.65 -24.92
CA ARG A 220 13.80 23.00 -25.62
C ARG A 220 13.81 23.21 -27.15
N ARG A 221 13.05 24.18 -27.71
CA ARG A 221 13.03 24.49 -29.14
C ARG A 221 13.67 25.81 -29.43
N ASN A 222 14.30 25.93 -30.59
CA ASN A 222 14.76 27.19 -31.15
C ASN A 222 13.95 27.53 -32.42
N TYR A 223 13.21 28.62 -32.35
CA TYR A 223 12.42 29.16 -33.48
C TYR A 223 13.30 30.14 -34.26
N VAL A 224 13.71 29.73 -35.45
CA VAL A 224 14.53 30.59 -36.35
C VAL A 224 13.61 31.31 -37.32
N ILE A 225 13.50 32.62 -37.18
CA ILE A 225 12.67 33.49 -37.98
C ILE A 225 13.58 34.21 -39.00
N THR A 226 13.36 33.99 -40.29
CA THR A 226 14.13 34.67 -41.36
C THR A 226 13.28 35.75 -41.99
N VAL A 227 13.76 36.98 -41.96
CA VAL A 227 13.12 38.16 -42.57
C VAL A 227 13.83 38.46 -43.87
N ASN A 228 13.09 38.41 -45.00
CA ASN A 228 13.59 38.60 -46.32
C ASN A 228 12.76 39.64 -47.08
N VAL A 229 13.33 40.28 -48.06
CA VAL A 229 12.63 41.15 -49.01
C VAL A 229 12.91 40.65 -50.41
N THR A 230 11.83 40.45 -51.21
CA THR A 230 11.94 40.15 -52.63
C THR A 230 11.30 41.30 -53.46
N GLY A 231 11.75 41.54 -54.66
CA GLY A 231 11.30 42.66 -55.48
C GLY A 231 12.11 43.94 -55.25
N ASN A 232 11.56 45.05 -55.58
CA ASN A 232 12.27 46.36 -55.58
C ASN A 232 11.38 47.39 -54.83
N VAL A 233 11.80 47.83 -53.67
CA VAL A 233 11.04 48.81 -52.84
C VAL A 233 10.83 50.13 -53.58
N SER A 234 11.82 50.59 -54.36
CA SER A 234 11.72 51.85 -55.10
C SER A 234 10.79 51.75 -56.33
N LYS A 235 10.36 50.58 -56.79
CA LYS A 235 9.39 50.36 -57.86
C LYS A 235 7.99 50.01 -57.33
N GLY A 236 7.81 49.88 -56.01
CA GLY A 236 6.53 49.58 -55.42
C GLY A 236 6.09 48.11 -55.53
N ASP A 237 7.00 47.21 -56.00
CA ASP A 237 6.69 45.78 -56.14
C ASP A 237 7.41 44.89 -55.09
N ALA A 238 7.96 45.48 -54.04
CA ALA A 238 8.64 44.76 -52.99
C ALA A 238 7.67 43.94 -52.11
N VAL A 239 8.07 42.74 -51.76
CA VAL A 239 7.33 41.82 -50.88
C VAL A 239 8.24 41.45 -49.74
N LEU A 240 7.75 41.62 -48.52
CA LEU A 240 8.38 41.11 -47.33
C LEU A 240 8.00 39.63 -47.19
N GLU A 241 9.00 38.78 -47.09
CA GLU A 241 8.85 37.35 -46.86
C GLU A 241 9.38 37.01 -45.48
N ILE A 242 8.55 36.46 -44.65
CA ILE A 242 8.93 35.94 -43.34
C ILE A 242 8.97 34.43 -43.43
N GLY A 243 10.18 33.88 -43.43
CA GLY A 243 10.40 32.43 -43.35
C GLY A 243 10.40 31.99 -41.91
N PHE A 244 9.53 31.06 -41.55
CA PHE A 244 9.52 30.43 -40.28
C PHE A 244 10.13 29.02 -40.42
N GLU A 245 11.29 28.80 -39.86
CA GLU A 245 11.88 27.46 -39.81
C GLU A 245 11.45 26.76 -38.54
N GLU A 246 10.23 26.27 -38.50
CA GLU A 246 9.82 25.13 -37.77
C GLU A 246 9.92 23.93 -38.73
N GLU A 247 10.75 22.98 -38.46
CA GLU A 247 11.39 22.03 -39.37
C GLU A 247 10.51 21.13 -40.28
N VAL A 248 9.21 21.35 -40.43
CA VAL A 248 8.37 20.57 -41.37
C VAL A 248 7.49 21.42 -42.31
N THR A 249 7.22 22.67 -41.98
CA THR A 249 6.48 23.56 -42.86
C THR A 249 7.20 24.91 -42.97
N LYS A 250 7.83 25.16 -44.10
CA LYS A 250 8.20 26.54 -44.49
C LYS A 250 6.90 27.29 -44.76
N GLU A 251 6.33 27.92 -43.78
CA GLU A 251 5.33 28.95 -44.04
C GLU A 251 6.02 30.22 -44.37
N THR A 252 5.87 30.66 -45.60
CA THR A 252 6.32 31.98 -46.03
C THR A 252 5.12 32.90 -46.00
N ILE A 253 5.13 33.85 -45.09
CA ILE A 253 4.13 34.91 -45.02
C ILE A 253 4.61 36.06 -45.89
N THR A 254 3.80 36.50 -46.85
CA THR A 254 4.15 37.56 -47.79
C THR A 254 3.30 38.82 -47.54
N ILE A 255 3.95 39.95 -47.38
CA ILE A 255 3.33 41.25 -47.18
C ILE A 255 3.84 42.21 -48.27
N SER A 256 2.93 42.80 -49.09
CA SER A 256 3.31 43.80 -50.07
C SER A 256 3.76 45.09 -49.41
N LEU A 257 4.90 45.61 -49.78
CA LEU A 257 5.53 46.80 -49.21
C LEU A 257 5.39 48.02 -50.12
N GLY A 258 4.29 48.13 -50.85
CA GLY A 258 4.05 49.30 -51.74
C GLY A 258 3.77 50.58 -50.95
N ASP A 259 3.87 51.78 -51.69
CA ASP A 259 3.52 53.09 -51.11
C ASP A 259 2.10 53.17 -50.51
N GLU A 260 1.25 52.22 -50.86
CA GLU A 260 -0.09 52.05 -50.30
C GLU A 260 -0.11 51.71 -48.77
N LEU A 261 0.98 51.17 -48.25
CA LEU A 261 1.10 50.90 -46.79
C LEU A 261 1.13 52.21 -46.00
N PHE A 262 1.66 53.23 -46.59
CA PHE A 262 1.83 54.57 -46.03
C PHE A 262 0.72 55.56 -46.48
N THR A 263 -0.04 55.26 -47.57
CA THR A 263 -1.24 55.97 -48.02
C THR A 263 -2.48 55.15 -47.68
N SER A 264 -2.82 55.13 -46.42
CA SER A 264 -3.74 54.17 -45.84
C SER A 264 -5.18 54.24 -46.41
N PRO A 265 -5.80 53.11 -46.81
CA PRO A 265 -7.25 53.04 -47.07
C PRO A 265 -8.03 53.17 -45.74
N ALA A 266 -9.35 53.39 -45.87
CA ALA A 266 -10.24 53.35 -44.68
C ALA A 266 -10.12 52.01 -43.93
N PRO A 267 -10.38 52.02 -42.60
CA PRO A 267 -10.26 50.79 -41.84
C PRO A 267 -11.29 49.76 -42.28
N GLU A 268 -10.93 48.50 -42.22
CA GLU A 268 -11.76 47.36 -42.63
C GLU A 268 -11.85 46.34 -41.49
N VAL A 269 -13.07 45.76 -41.35
CA VAL A 269 -13.30 44.63 -40.47
C VAL A 269 -13.71 43.43 -41.32
N ARG A 270 -13.01 42.30 -41.17
CA ARG A 270 -13.29 41.06 -41.91
C ARG A 270 -13.74 39.98 -40.94
N PRO A 271 -14.83 39.27 -41.23
CA PRO A 271 -15.27 38.13 -40.43
C PRO A 271 -14.43 36.92 -40.79
N THR A 272 -13.94 36.19 -39.77
CA THR A 272 -13.32 34.89 -39.94
C THR A 272 -14.00 33.90 -39.00
N GLY A 273 -14.30 32.69 -39.49
CA GLY A 273 -14.95 31.64 -38.69
C GLY A 273 -16.45 31.83 -38.46
N PHE A 274 -17.06 32.86 -39.08
CA PHE A 274 -18.53 33.06 -39.09
C PHE A 274 -18.97 33.77 -40.39
N THR A 275 -20.27 33.71 -40.64
CA THR A 275 -20.89 34.38 -41.82
C THR A 275 -21.84 35.44 -41.31
N VAL A 276 -21.68 36.67 -41.80
CA VAL A 276 -22.56 37.77 -41.47
C VAL A 276 -24.04 37.43 -41.87
N GLY A 277 -24.96 37.69 -41.00
CA GLY A 277 -26.39 37.41 -41.22
C GLY A 277 -26.81 35.94 -40.96
N THR A 278 -25.87 35.07 -40.61
CA THR A 278 -26.17 33.68 -40.19
C THR A 278 -25.81 33.50 -38.70
N PRO A 279 -26.79 33.26 -37.82
CA PRO A 279 -26.50 33.06 -36.41
C PRO A 279 -25.58 31.87 -36.18
N VAL A 280 -24.68 32.03 -35.24
CA VAL A 280 -23.89 30.90 -34.69
C VAL A 280 -24.80 30.19 -33.65
N GLU A 281 -25.15 28.98 -33.97
CA GLU A 281 -25.96 28.15 -33.10
C GLU A 281 -25.07 27.37 -32.13
N LEU A 282 -25.29 27.56 -30.84
CA LEU A 282 -24.55 26.84 -29.81
C LEU A 282 -25.41 26.60 -28.58
N MET A 283 -24.96 25.68 -27.72
CA MET A 283 -25.56 25.50 -26.41
C MET A 283 -24.71 26.20 -25.34
N GLU A 284 -25.36 26.65 -24.31
CA GLU A 284 -24.71 27.22 -23.13
C GLU A 284 -23.60 26.33 -22.63
N TYR A 285 -22.38 26.86 -22.47
CA TYR A 285 -21.16 26.18 -22.05
C TYR A 285 -20.58 25.14 -23.04
N ASP A 286 -21.15 24.97 -24.21
CA ASP A 286 -20.57 24.16 -25.26
C ASP A 286 -19.38 24.90 -25.91
N GLU A 287 -18.41 24.15 -26.40
CA GLU A 287 -17.28 24.72 -27.13
C GLU A 287 -17.61 24.84 -28.59
N LEU A 288 -17.29 25.99 -29.17
CA LEU A 288 -17.40 26.15 -30.59
C LEU A 288 -16.31 25.37 -31.32
N VAL A 289 -16.70 24.64 -32.36
CA VAL A 289 -15.76 23.97 -33.29
C VAL A 289 -15.03 24.98 -34.16
N VAL A 290 -15.74 26.05 -34.56
CA VAL A 290 -15.18 27.17 -35.31
C VAL A 290 -14.60 28.23 -34.38
N SER A 291 -13.70 29.06 -34.89
CA SER A 291 -13.10 30.17 -34.14
C SER A 291 -13.55 31.50 -34.68
N PRO A 292 -14.72 32.02 -34.30
CA PRO A 292 -15.22 33.29 -34.73
C PRO A 292 -14.29 34.42 -34.27
N GLN A 293 -13.84 35.24 -35.23
CA GLN A 293 -13.00 36.39 -34.95
C GLN A 293 -13.26 37.50 -35.94
N PHE A 294 -12.91 38.72 -35.55
CA PHE A 294 -12.88 39.89 -36.38
C PHE A 294 -11.43 40.24 -36.66
N ASP A 295 -11.05 40.16 -37.94
CA ASP A 295 -9.73 40.61 -38.41
C ASP A 295 -9.83 42.10 -38.79
N LEU A 296 -9.04 42.92 -38.11
CA LEU A 296 -9.11 44.36 -38.20
C LEU A 296 -7.93 44.94 -38.99
N TYR A 297 -8.21 45.84 -39.87
CA TYR A 297 -7.18 46.50 -40.68
C TYR A 297 -7.38 48.01 -40.61
N ALA A 298 -6.39 48.75 -40.13
CA ALA A 298 -6.38 50.20 -40.08
C ALA A 298 -4.98 50.71 -40.42
N PHE A 299 -4.65 50.73 -41.70
CA PHE A 299 -3.33 51.14 -42.15
C PHE A 299 -2.99 52.60 -41.79
N GLY A 300 -3.99 53.45 -41.49
CA GLY A 300 -3.82 54.76 -40.93
C GLY A 300 -3.59 54.76 -39.39
N GLY A 301 -3.51 53.56 -38.76
CA GLY A 301 -3.40 53.39 -37.34
C GLY A 301 -4.77 53.35 -36.63
N PHE A 302 -4.89 52.58 -35.55
CA PHE A 302 -6.11 52.49 -34.74
C PHE A 302 -6.19 53.67 -33.79
N ARG A 303 -7.30 54.41 -33.83
CA ARG A 303 -7.66 55.38 -32.81
C ARG A 303 -8.64 54.81 -31.80
N GLU A 304 -9.68 54.10 -32.29
CA GLU A 304 -10.65 53.41 -31.48
C GLU A 304 -11.04 52.09 -32.11
N VAL A 305 -11.20 51.05 -31.27
CA VAL A 305 -11.78 49.78 -31.67
C VAL A 305 -12.83 49.45 -30.62
N ASN A 306 -14.08 49.59 -30.94
CA ASN A 306 -15.22 49.46 -30.07
C ASN A 306 -15.82 48.05 -30.22
N LEU A 307 -15.63 47.19 -29.23
CA LEU A 307 -16.33 45.90 -29.12
C LEU A 307 -17.70 46.15 -28.45
N LYS A 308 -18.77 45.88 -29.19
CA LYS A 308 -20.15 46.04 -28.72
C LYS A 308 -20.80 44.67 -28.61
N VAL A 309 -21.39 44.41 -27.44
CA VAL A 309 -22.14 43.18 -27.17
C VAL A 309 -23.56 43.55 -26.70
N ALA A 310 -24.55 43.00 -27.39
CA ALA A 310 -25.96 43.15 -27.00
C ALA A 310 -26.57 41.75 -26.78
N ASN A 311 -27.39 41.63 -25.73
CA ASN A 311 -28.28 40.50 -25.54
C ASN A 311 -29.68 41.00 -26.01
N THR A 312 -30.18 40.46 -27.11
CA THR A 312 -31.37 40.97 -27.78
C THR A 312 -32.67 40.57 -27.10
N ASN A 313 -32.64 39.52 -26.30
CA ASN A 313 -33.82 39.00 -25.60
C ASN A 313 -33.65 38.84 -24.08
N GLY A 314 -32.62 39.46 -23.50
CA GLY A 314 -32.27 39.33 -22.09
C GLY A 314 -31.57 40.57 -21.51
N THR A 315 -31.04 40.42 -20.31
CA THR A 315 -30.39 41.50 -19.55
C THR A 315 -28.90 41.25 -19.28
N TYR A 316 -28.32 40.24 -19.91
CA TYR A 316 -26.90 39.94 -19.72
C TYR A 316 -26.03 41.06 -20.27
N VAL A 317 -25.08 41.51 -19.46
CA VAL A 317 -24.02 42.44 -19.80
C VAL A 317 -22.68 41.81 -19.39
N PRO A 318 -21.69 41.76 -20.31
CA PRO A 318 -20.36 41.31 -19.95
C PRO A 318 -19.73 42.16 -18.84
N ALA A 319 -18.75 41.57 -18.09
CA ALA A 319 -18.02 42.31 -17.04
C ALA A 319 -17.31 43.58 -17.58
N PHE A 320 -16.85 43.54 -18.84
CA PHE A 320 -16.20 44.66 -19.54
C PHE A 320 -17.22 45.69 -20.08
N GLY A 321 -18.53 45.50 -19.84
CA GLY A 321 -19.61 46.41 -20.34
C GLY A 321 -20.14 46.00 -21.72
N SER A 322 -21.25 46.67 -22.15
CA SER A 322 -21.88 46.43 -23.45
C SER A 322 -21.15 47.09 -24.61
N ASN A 323 -20.22 48.00 -24.33
CA ASN A 323 -19.40 48.70 -25.30
C ASN A 323 -18.05 49.04 -24.65
N VAL A 324 -16.94 48.55 -25.23
CA VAL A 324 -15.61 48.77 -24.69
C VAL A 324 -14.63 49.12 -25.80
N ASN A 325 -13.81 50.17 -25.61
CA ASN A 325 -12.73 50.50 -26.50
C ASN A 325 -11.52 49.65 -26.18
N LEU A 326 -11.02 48.89 -27.17
CA LEU A 326 -9.89 47.94 -27.03
C LEU A 326 -8.52 48.61 -27.23
N VAL A 327 -8.47 49.78 -27.81
CA VAL A 327 -7.20 50.49 -28.10
C VAL A 327 -6.63 50.99 -26.77
N ASN A 328 -5.41 50.54 -26.43
CA ASN A 328 -4.71 50.87 -25.18
C ASN A 328 -5.60 50.65 -23.93
N ALA A 329 -6.44 49.63 -23.94
CA ALA A 329 -7.26 49.27 -22.80
C ALA A 329 -6.39 49.05 -21.56
N ASP A 330 -6.88 49.51 -20.40
CA ASP A 330 -6.15 49.35 -19.13
C ASP A 330 -6.10 47.90 -18.67
N ALA A 331 -5.22 47.61 -17.71
CA ALA A 331 -5.04 46.24 -17.18
C ALA A 331 -6.33 45.63 -16.61
N THR A 332 -7.22 46.43 -16.04
CA THR A 332 -8.49 45.97 -15.49
C THR A 332 -9.43 45.52 -16.62
N THR A 333 -9.55 46.30 -17.67
CA THR A 333 -10.31 45.97 -18.87
C THR A 333 -9.77 44.75 -19.58
N GLN A 334 -8.44 44.65 -19.72
CA GLN A 334 -7.80 43.47 -20.31
C GLN A 334 -8.10 42.20 -19.51
N ALA A 335 -8.02 42.24 -18.17
CA ALA A 335 -8.36 41.11 -17.30
C ALA A 335 -9.85 40.71 -17.45
N GLN A 336 -10.76 41.66 -17.51
CA GLN A 336 -12.19 41.41 -17.72
C GLN A 336 -12.51 40.79 -19.08
N LEU A 337 -11.83 41.24 -20.13
CA LEU A 337 -11.94 40.64 -21.48
C LEU A 337 -11.44 39.20 -21.49
N ALA A 338 -10.26 38.95 -20.88
CA ALA A 338 -9.69 37.63 -20.78
C ALA A 338 -10.57 36.69 -19.97
N GLU A 339 -11.08 37.12 -18.83
CA GLU A 339 -12.01 36.34 -18.00
C GLU A 339 -13.31 36.03 -18.75
N ALA A 340 -13.80 36.96 -19.55
CA ALA A 340 -14.96 36.74 -20.38
C ALA A 340 -14.69 35.81 -21.59
N GLY A 341 -13.43 35.57 -21.96
CA GLY A 341 -13.03 34.72 -23.06
C GLY A 341 -12.81 35.49 -24.37
N VAL A 342 -12.67 36.83 -24.33
CA VAL A 342 -12.32 37.66 -25.50
C VAL A 342 -10.81 37.75 -25.62
N LYS A 343 -10.24 37.28 -26.73
CA LYS A 343 -8.79 37.35 -27.01
C LYS A 343 -8.53 38.44 -28.00
N VAL A 344 -7.70 39.40 -27.61
CA VAL A 344 -7.37 40.58 -28.42
C VAL A 344 -5.87 40.58 -28.68
N SER A 345 -5.49 40.74 -29.94
CA SER A 345 -4.10 40.98 -30.33
C SER A 345 -3.97 42.24 -31.16
N GLY A 346 -2.86 42.94 -31.02
CA GLY A 346 -2.50 44.12 -31.82
C GLY A 346 -3.12 45.44 -31.32
N LEU A 347 -3.78 45.50 -30.16
CA LEU A 347 -4.47 46.72 -29.69
C LEU A 347 -3.99 47.24 -28.34
N PHE A 348 -3.42 46.40 -27.48
CA PHE A 348 -3.16 46.76 -26.08
C PHE A 348 -1.85 47.50 -25.87
N ARG A 349 -0.88 47.31 -26.76
CA ARG A 349 0.42 47.98 -26.67
C ARG A 349 0.80 48.48 -28.08
N ASN A 350 1.10 49.75 -28.16
CA ASN A 350 1.49 50.33 -29.46
C ASN A 350 0.60 49.77 -30.60
N PRO A 351 -0.64 50.18 -30.68
CA PRO A 351 -1.61 49.57 -31.60
C PRO A 351 -1.05 49.46 -33.00
N ASP A 352 -1.06 48.24 -33.53
CA ASP A 352 -0.61 47.95 -34.89
C ASP A 352 -1.62 48.47 -35.91
N LYS A 353 -1.30 48.26 -37.18
CA LYS A 353 -2.21 48.50 -38.31
C LYS A 353 -3.12 47.31 -38.61
N MET A 354 -2.85 46.21 -37.94
CA MET A 354 -3.62 44.96 -38.04
C MET A 354 -3.86 44.44 -36.65
N ALA A 355 -5.07 43.97 -36.38
CA ALA A 355 -5.44 43.44 -35.08
C ALA A 355 -6.48 42.32 -35.24
N VAL A 356 -6.63 41.52 -34.22
CA VAL A 356 -7.62 40.43 -34.17
C VAL A 356 -8.39 40.50 -32.88
N VAL A 357 -9.70 40.37 -32.95
CA VAL A 357 -10.60 40.18 -31.84
C VAL A 357 -11.25 38.82 -31.98
N ASN A 358 -10.76 37.83 -31.24
CA ASN A 358 -11.30 36.48 -31.23
C ASN A 358 -12.33 36.35 -30.12
N VAL A 359 -13.51 35.87 -30.46
CA VAL A 359 -14.66 35.77 -29.54
C VAL A 359 -15.13 34.33 -29.35
N LYS A 360 -14.32 33.34 -29.74
CA LYS A 360 -14.68 31.92 -29.63
C LYS A 360 -15.07 31.55 -28.19
N ASP A 361 -14.15 31.79 -27.26
CA ASP A 361 -14.36 31.39 -25.86
C ASP A 361 -15.39 32.28 -25.18
N PHE A 362 -15.50 33.54 -25.60
CA PHE A 362 -16.54 34.44 -25.16
C PHE A 362 -17.95 33.89 -25.46
N LEU A 363 -18.18 33.47 -26.70
CA LEU A 363 -19.46 32.88 -27.11
C LEU A 363 -19.76 31.61 -26.32
N GLY A 364 -18.78 30.76 -26.07
CA GLY A 364 -18.90 29.56 -25.28
C GLY A 364 -19.21 29.80 -23.78
N ASN A 365 -18.91 31.01 -23.28
CA ASN A 365 -19.18 31.43 -21.91
C ASN A 365 -20.50 32.20 -21.75
N LEU A 366 -21.20 32.51 -22.83
CA LEU A 366 -22.46 33.22 -22.75
C LEU A 366 -23.58 32.38 -22.13
N PRO A 367 -24.39 32.94 -21.26
CA PRO A 367 -25.63 32.29 -20.82
C PRO A 367 -26.62 32.17 -21.98
N ALA A 368 -27.63 31.33 -21.82
CA ALA A 368 -28.67 31.15 -22.83
C ALA A 368 -29.35 32.49 -23.20
N GLY A 369 -29.48 32.71 -24.49
CA GLY A 369 -29.99 33.95 -25.03
C GLY A 369 -29.62 34.19 -26.49
N GLU A 370 -30.09 35.31 -27.05
CA GLU A 370 -29.72 35.74 -28.40
C GLU A 370 -28.77 36.93 -28.29
N TYR A 371 -27.67 36.88 -28.98
CA TYR A 371 -26.60 37.85 -28.85
C TYR A 371 -26.19 38.44 -30.22
N SER A 372 -25.77 39.68 -30.16
CA SER A 372 -25.14 40.40 -31.23
C SER A 372 -23.78 40.91 -30.78
N VAL A 373 -22.75 40.61 -31.54
CA VAL A 373 -21.38 41.07 -31.27
C VAL A 373 -20.90 41.83 -32.50
N LYS A 374 -20.50 43.10 -32.29
CA LYS A 374 -19.99 43.97 -33.36
C LYS A 374 -18.66 44.56 -32.97
N VAL A 375 -17.79 44.74 -33.98
CA VAL A 375 -16.55 45.48 -33.83
C VAL A 375 -16.56 46.67 -34.80
N GLU A 376 -16.47 47.88 -34.25
CA GLU A 376 -16.35 49.11 -35.04
C GLU A 376 -14.93 49.66 -34.88
N VAL A 377 -14.27 50.00 -35.99
CA VAL A 377 -12.93 50.55 -36.02
C VAL A 377 -12.95 51.97 -36.46
N VAL A 378 -12.29 52.85 -35.71
CA VAL A 378 -12.00 54.24 -36.13
C VAL A 378 -10.47 54.36 -36.26
N ASP A 379 -9.97 54.76 -37.41
CA ASP A 379 -8.55 54.97 -37.63
C ASP A 379 -8.02 56.33 -37.09
N ALA A 380 -6.71 56.53 -37.12
CA ALA A 380 -6.11 57.75 -36.64
C ALA A 380 -6.50 59.01 -37.52
N LEU A 381 -7.02 58.77 -38.70
CA LEU A 381 -7.55 59.80 -39.57
C LEU A 381 -9.05 60.11 -39.33
N GLY A 382 -9.64 59.36 -38.37
CA GLY A 382 -11.05 59.56 -38.03
C GLY A 382 -12.07 58.82 -38.91
N ARG A 383 -11.61 57.94 -39.78
CA ARG A 383 -12.48 57.20 -40.71
C ARG A 383 -13.02 55.95 -40.02
N LEU A 384 -14.30 55.66 -40.24
CA LEU A 384 -15.00 54.52 -39.61
C LEU A 384 -15.08 53.33 -40.56
N SER A 385 -14.88 52.11 -40.03
CA SER A 385 -14.95 50.87 -40.80
C SER A 385 -16.31 50.61 -41.44
N THR A 386 -17.38 51.17 -40.89
CA THR A 386 -18.72 51.03 -41.44
C THR A 386 -19.02 51.89 -42.67
N GLU A 387 -18.12 52.86 -43.01
CA GLU A 387 -18.30 53.72 -44.17
C GLU A 387 -17.96 53.01 -45.49
N THR A 388 -17.28 51.84 -45.39
CA THR A 388 -16.81 51.10 -46.55
C THR A 388 -17.55 49.80 -46.84
N VAL A 389 -18.52 49.43 -46.02
CA VAL A 389 -19.27 48.17 -46.12
C VAL A 389 -20.76 48.44 -46.11
N GLU A 390 -21.49 47.90 -47.09
CA GLU A 390 -22.98 48.04 -47.18
C GLU A 390 -23.69 47.48 -45.93
N ASN A 391 -23.09 46.55 -45.21
CA ASN A 391 -23.60 46.02 -43.94
C ASN A 391 -22.47 45.98 -42.92
N PRO A 392 -22.66 46.49 -41.72
CA PRO A 392 -21.68 46.34 -40.63
C PRO A 392 -21.42 44.85 -40.33
N VAL A 393 -20.17 44.50 -40.07
CA VAL A 393 -19.83 43.14 -39.69
C VAL A 393 -20.37 42.85 -38.31
N GLU A 394 -21.41 42.08 -38.30
CA GLU A 394 -22.12 41.64 -37.06
C GLU A 394 -22.10 40.13 -36.98
N LEU A 395 -21.70 39.62 -35.85
CA LEU A 395 -21.87 38.24 -35.47
C LEU A 395 -23.11 38.13 -34.61
N THR A 396 -24.05 37.28 -35.03
CA THR A 396 -25.21 36.92 -34.21
C THR A 396 -25.02 35.54 -33.69
N ALA A 397 -25.43 35.28 -32.45
CA ALA A 397 -25.33 33.95 -31.80
C ALA A 397 -26.66 33.65 -31.05
N ASN A 398 -27.16 32.45 -31.28
CA ASN A 398 -28.26 31.86 -30.52
C ASN A 398 -27.72 30.83 -29.57
N VAL A 399 -27.70 31.15 -28.28
CA VAL A 399 -27.24 30.27 -27.24
C VAL A 399 -28.44 29.58 -26.62
N ALA A 400 -28.64 28.32 -26.91
CA ALA A 400 -29.70 27.52 -26.33
C ALA A 400 -29.32 27.12 -24.90
N LYS A 401 -30.33 27.05 -24.01
CA LYS A 401 -30.13 26.68 -22.61
C LYS A 401 -29.65 25.24 -22.49
N THR A 402 -28.53 25.06 -21.82
CA THR A 402 -28.05 23.72 -21.45
C THR A 402 -28.73 23.26 -20.17
N GLU A 403 -29.31 22.08 -20.21
CA GLU A 403 -29.92 21.43 -19.06
C GLU A 403 -29.31 20.05 -18.89
N TYR A 404 -29.01 19.71 -17.66
CA TYR A 404 -28.61 18.34 -17.29
C TYR A 404 -29.03 18.02 -15.86
N SER A 405 -29.16 16.75 -15.59
CA SER A 405 -29.43 16.23 -14.23
C SER A 405 -28.76 14.89 -14.04
N ILE A 406 -28.33 14.63 -12.81
CA ILE A 406 -28.00 13.28 -12.39
C ILE A 406 -29.31 12.54 -12.15
N VAL A 407 -29.58 11.48 -12.90
CA VAL A 407 -30.84 10.72 -12.86
C VAL A 407 -30.76 9.60 -11.84
N SER A 408 -29.60 8.97 -11.76
CA SER A 408 -29.32 7.92 -10.80
C SER A 408 -27.82 7.86 -10.48
N ALA A 409 -27.57 7.56 -9.23
CA ALA A 409 -26.28 7.10 -8.77
C ALA A 409 -26.56 5.77 -8.05
N GLY A 410 -26.08 4.67 -8.61
CA GLY A 410 -26.33 3.32 -8.08
C GLY A 410 -25.66 3.12 -6.72
N ASN A 411 -26.15 2.14 -5.97
CA ASN A 411 -25.43 1.71 -4.77
C ASN A 411 -24.11 1.05 -5.18
N ILE A 412 -23.09 1.23 -4.37
CA ILE A 412 -21.80 0.55 -4.51
C ILE A 412 -21.51 -0.27 -3.27
N ASP A 413 -20.70 -1.29 -3.41
CA ASP A 413 -20.32 -2.12 -2.30
C ASP A 413 -19.22 -1.46 -1.45
N TYR A 414 -19.12 -1.88 -0.22
CA TYR A 414 -18.02 -1.46 0.66
C TYR A 414 -16.68 -1.81 0.03
N LEU A 415 -15.71 -0.93 0.10
CA LEU A 415 -14.41 -0.99 -0.58
C LEU A 415 -14.45 -0.86 -2.11
N ALA A 416 -15.57 -0.64 -2.73
CA ALA A 416 -15.58 -0.31 -4.16
C ALA A 416 -14.79 0.96 -4.42
N ASN A 417 -14.05 0.97 -5.51
CA ASN A 417 -13.28 2.11 -6.00
C ASN A 417 -13.85 2.72 -7.28
N GLU A 418 -15.05 2.29 -7.66
CA GLU A 418 -15.78 2.77 -8.81
C GLU A 418 -17.23 3.04 -8.48
N ALA A 419 -17.77 4.13 -9.02
CA ALA A 419 -19.18 4.46 -8.93
C ALA A 419 -19.74 4.80 -10.31
N GLN A 420 -20.97 4.39 -10.58
CA GLN A 420 -21.68 4.75 -11.80
C GLN A 420 -22.65 5.89 -11.55
N VAL A 421 -22.62 6.87 -12.45
CA VAL A 421 -23.50 8.03 -12.43
C VAL A 421 -24.17 8.18 -13.78
N VAL A 422 -25.49 8.21 -13.80
CA VAL A 422 -26.28 8.40 -15.01
C VAL A 422 -26.70 9.86 -15.10
N VAL A 423 -26.34 10.51 -16.20
CA VAL A 423 -26.63 11.92 -16.48
C VAL A 423 -27.48 12.01 -17.73
N ASN A 424 -28.60 12.72 -17.63
CA ASN A 424 -29.40 13.13 -18.77
C ASN A 424 -29.13 14.60 -19.12
N THR A 425 -29.00 14.90 -20.40
CA THR A 425 -28.71 16.26 -20.89
C THR A 425 -29.28 16.51 -22.29
N ASN A 426 -29.36 17.76 -22.67
CA ASN A 426 -29.64 18.19 -24.05
C ASN A 426 -28.38 18.60 -24.80
N SER A 427 -27.19 18.62 -24.17
CA SER A 427 -25.90 18.90 -24.83
C SER A 427 -25.11 17.63 -25.11
N GLN A 428 -24.69 17.39 -26.36
CA GLN A 428 -23.80 16.31 -26.73
C GLN A 428 -22.36 16.50 -26.23
N GLN A 429 -21.91 17.75 -26.15
CA GLN A 429 -20.54 18.06 -25.71
C GLN A 429 -20.33 17.79 -24.23
N LEU A 430 -21.42 17.84 -23.45
CA LEU A 430 -21.38 17.51 -22.03
C LEU A 430 -20.75 16.14 -21.77
N LYS A 431 -20.93 15.17 -22.68
CA LYS A 431 -20.35 13.82 -22.59
C LYS A 431 -18.85 13.83 -22.20
N ASN A 432 -18.06 14.70 -22.82
CA ASN A 432 -16.60 14.72 -22.67
C ASN A 432 -16.09 15.88 -21.81
N ARG A 433 -16.96 16.79 -21.41
CA ARG A 433 -16.56 18.06 -20.77
C ARG A 433 -17.13 18.25 -19.37
N ILE A 434 -18.09 17.42 -18.94
CA ILE A 434 -18.57 17.41 -17.55
C ILE A 434 -17.42 17.01 -16.63
N LYS A 435 -17.30 17.71 -15.52
CA LYS A 435 -16.33 17.42 -14.48
C LYS A 435 -17.06 16.86 -13.26
N PHE A 436 -16.43 15.93 -12.59
CA PHE A 436 -16.95 15.33 -11.38
C PHE A 436 -16.01 15.57 -10.21
N ARG A 437 -16.61 15.72 -9.04
CA ARG A 437 -15.92 15.70 -7.75
C ARG A 437 -16.54 14.63 -6.87
N VAL A 438 -15.70 13.90 -6.18
CA VAL A 438 -16.10 12.88 -5.21
C VAL A 438 -15.58 13.31 -3.85
N ASN A 439 -16.47 13.46 -2.89
CA ASN A 439 -16.13 13.96 -1.54
C ASN A 439 -15.28 15.24 -1.59
N ASN A 440 -15.63 16.18 -2.48
CA ASN A 440 -14.94 17.46 -2.76
C ASN A 440 -13.58 17.34 -3.46
N ALA A 441 -13.06 16.15 -3.79
CA ALA A 441 -11.87 15.96 -4.60
C ALA A 441 -12.23 15.76 -6.08
N GLU A 442 -11.36 16.17 -6.99
CA GLU A 442 -11.55 15.95 -8.43
C GLU A 442 -11.54 14.44 -8.72
N ALA A 443 -12.52 13.97 -9.51
CA ALA A 443 -12.67 12.56 -9.83
C ALA A 443 -12.28 12.28 -11.29
N THR A 444 -11.58 11.19 -11.51
CA THR A 444 -11.27 10.70 -12.84
C THR A 444 -12.46 9.93 -13.41
N VAL A 445 -12.84 10.24 -14.65
CA VAL A 445 -13.80 9.45 -15.42
C VAL A 445 -13.06 8.30 -16.09
N LYS A 446 -13.33 7.07 -15.67
CA LYS A 446 -12.73 5.85 -16.26
C LYS A 446 -13.35 5.50 -17.61
N SER A 447 -14.65 5.65 -17.69
CA SER A 447 -15.39 5.37 -18.93
C SER A 447 -16.69 6.17 -18.98
N VAL A 448 -17.16 6.40 -20.20
CA VAL A 448 -18.49 6.93 -20.45
C VAL A 448 -19.16 6.11 -21.56
N THR A 449 -20.38 5.68 -21.31
CA THR A 449 -21.20 4.96 -22.31
C THR A 449 -22.43 5.78 -22.65
N GLU A 450 -22.82 5.74 -23.93
CA GLU A 450 -24.07 6.31 -24.42
C GLU A 450 -25.17 5.25 -24.33
N GLY A 451 -26.35 5.68 -23.90
CA GLY A 451 -27.49 4.79 -23.82
C GLY A 451 -27.57 4.04 -22.50
N GLY A 452 -28.52 4.39 -21.74
CA GLY A 452 -29.26 3.60 -20.79
C GLY A 452 -30.69 4.05 -21.08
N ALA A 453 -31.66 3.14 -21.11
CA ALA A 453 -33.04 3.54 -21.29
C ALA A 453 -33.39 4.61 -20.28
N ALA A 454 -33.59 5.83 -20.75
CA ALA A 454 -34.21 6.85 -19.92
C ALA A 454 -35.48 6.21 -19.36
N PRO A 455 -35.75 6.24 -18.04
CA PRO A 455 -37.01 5.75 -17.53
C PRO A 455 -38.11 6.50 -18.27
N ALA A 456 -39.05 5.73 -18.87
CA ALA A 456 -40.14 6.26 -19.66
C ALA A 456 -40.79 7.43 -18.90
N PRO A 457 -40.96 8.60 -19.52
CA PRO A 457 -41.49 9.76 -18.84
C PRO A 457 -42.89 9.45 -18.36
N LYS A 458 -43.08 9.43 -17.05
CA LYS A 458 -44.44 9.54 -16.51
C LYS A 458 -44.97 10.88 -16.97
N ARG A 459 -46.05 10.84 -17.79
CA ARG A 459 -46.71 11.98 -18.36
C ARG A 459 -47.08 13.02 -17.28
N THR A 460 -46.20 14.01 -17.13
CA THR A 460 -46.55 15.32 -16.60
C THR A 460 -45.74 16.33 -17.43
N ARG A 461 -46.46 17.07 -18.23
CA ARG A 461 -45.94 18.20 -19.02
C ARG A 461 -45.27 19.21 -18.07
N THR A 462 -43.96 19.35 -18.17
CA THR A 462 -43.13 20.54 -17.87
C THR A 462 -41.67 20.22 -17.58
N ARG A 463 -41.07 19.32 -18.34
CA ARG A 463 -39.58 19.18 -18.32
C ARG A 463 -39.11 19.09 -19.76
N ALA A 464 -38.15 19.94 -20.15
CA ALA A 464 -37.47 19.82 -21.45
C ALA A 464 -37.01 18.37 -21.66
N ASP A 465 -37.29 17.85 -22.84
CA ASP A 465 -36.78 16.51 -23.23
C ASP A 465 -35.24 16.57 -23.22
N LEU A 466 -34.59 15.80 -22.34
CA LEU A 466 -33.15 15.64 -22.30
C LEU A 466 -32.81 14.40 -23.13
N PRO A 467 -32.49 14.57 -24.43
CA PRO A 467 -32.41 13.46 -25.40
C PRO A 467 -31.20 12.54 -25.20
N TYR A 468 -30.16 13.03 -24.50
CA TYR A 468 -28.93 12.29 -24.34
C TYR A 468 -28.81 11.74 -22.92
N THR A 469 -28.47 10.46 -22.83
CA THR A 469 -28.19 9.77 -21.57
C THR A 469 -26.77 9.24 -21.60
N TYR A 470 -25.99 9.60 -20.63
CA TYR A 470 -24.62 9.17 -20.45
C TYR A 470 -24.42 8.49 -19.10
N THR A 471 -23.80 7.31 -19.10
CA THR A 471 -23.39 6.62 -17.87
C THR A 471 -21.89 6.77 -17.71
N TYR A 472 -21.50 7.43 -16.65
CA TYR A 472 -20.10 7.65 -16.27
C TYR A 472 -19.70 6.65 -15.20
N THR A 473 -18.56 5.98 -15.40
CA THR A 473 -17.88 5.24 -14.35
C THR A 473 -16.78 6.13 -13.80
N LEU A 474 -16.93 6.51 -12.56
CA LEU A 474 -15.99 7.39 -11.86
C LEU A 474 -15.03 6.56 -11.01
N ASP A 475 -13.78 6.97 -10.97
CA ASP A 475 -12.84 6.53 -9.97
C ASP A 475 -13.19 7.22 -8.65
N VAL A 476 -13.44 6.43 -7.62
CA VAL A 476 -13.76 6.95 -6.30
C VAL A 476 -12.73 6.43 -5.29
N PRO A 477 -12.41 7.21 -4.26
CA PRO A 477 -11.67 6.66 -3.13
C PRO A 477 -12.39 5.43 -2.60
N GLN A 478 -11.65 4.46 -2.15
CA GLN A 478 -12.20 3.23 -1.60
C GLN A 478 -13.37 3.54 -0.64
N ALA A 479 -14.55 3.03 -0.97
CA ALA A 479 -15.78 3.40 -0.27
C ALA A 479 -15.83 2.79 1.12
N THR A 480 -15.51 3.56 2.14
CA THR A 480 -15.44 3.15 3.55
C THR A 480 -16.41 3.90 4.45
N THR A 481 -17.27 4.74 3.87
CA THR A 481 -18.33 5.50 4.56
C THR A 481 -19.69 5.08 4.04
N ALA A 482 -20.75 5.40 4.76
CA ALA A 482 -22.13 5.03 4.39
C ALA A 482 -22.62 5.62 3.06
N ALA A 483 -22.00 6.70 2.60
CA ALA A 483 -22.30 7.30 1.32
C ALA A 483 -21.07 8.00 0.73
N VAL A 484 -21.04 8.09 -0.59
CA VAL A 484 -20.08 8.88 -1.36
C VAL A 484 -20.84 10.04 -2.00
N ALA A 485 -20.43 11.26 -1.68
CA ALA A 485 -21.00 12.46 -2.27
C ALA A 485 -20.36 12.72 -3.64
N ILE A 486 -21.20 12.87 -4.65
CA ILE A 486 -20.79 13.21 -6.01
C ILE A 486 -21.35 14.58 -6.38
N GLU A 487 -20.48 15.48 -6.78
CA GLU A 487 -20.82 16.76 -7.42
C GLU A 487 -20.36 16.70 -8.87
N SER A 488 -21.21 17.14 -9.77
CA SER A 488 -20.83 17.35 -11.16
C SER A 488 -20.95 18.82 -11.53
N SER A 489 -20.13 19.24 -12.49
CA SER A 489 -20.19 20.60 -13.03
C SER A 489 -19.99 20.62 -14.54
N TYR A 490 -20.73 21.48 -15.22
CA TYR A 490 -20.57 21.82 -16.62
C TYR A 490 -20.75 23.32 -16.77
N GLY A 491 -19.69 24.03 -17.08
CA GLY A 491 -19.66 25.47 -16.96
C GLY A 491 -20.01 25.93 -15.53
N LYS A 492 -21.04 26.76 -15.41
CA LYS A 492 -21.57 27.23 -14.12
C LYS A 492 -22.66 26.31 -13.56
N LEU A 493 -23.15 25.36 -14.33
CA LEU A 493 -24.17 24.42 -13.92
C LEU A 493 -23.57 23.36 -12.98
N LYS A 494 -24.33 23.01 -11.95
CA LYS A 494 -23.95 21.98 -10.97
C LYS A 494 -25.10 21.04 -10.69
N ALA A 495 -24.78 19.78 -10.46
CA ALA A 495 -25.71 18.79 -9.94
C ALA A 495 -25.00 17.91 -8.91
N THR A 496 -25.74 17.42 -7.93
CA THR A 496 -25.21 16.57 -6.86
C THR A 496 -26.00 15.28 -6.74
N ALA A 497 -25.33 14.23 -6.33
CA ALA A 497 -25.94 12.97 -5.95
C ALA A 497 -25.16 12.33 -4.82
N ASN A 498 -25.85 11.50 -4.04
CA ASN A 498 -25.20 10.65 -3.05
C ASN A 498 -25.32 9.20 -3.51
N VAL A 499 -24.19 8.52 -3.61
CA VAL A 499 -24.10 7.07 -3.83
C VAL A 499 -24.15 6.41 -2.48
N THR A 500 -25.14 5.59 -2.23
CA THR A 500 -25.20 4.78 -1.01
C THR A 500 -24.16 3.67 -1.09
N VAL A 501 -23.40 3.50 -0.01
CA VAL A 501 -22.46 2.38 0.11
C VAL A 501 -23.14 1.28 0.91
N ASN A 502 -23.30 0.13 0.30
CA ASN A 502 -23.78 -1.07 0.98
C ASN A 502 -22.81 -1.43 2.10
N GLY A 503 -23.32 -1.82 3.25
CA GLY A 503 -22.48 -2.28 4.33
C GLY A 503 -21.65 -3.50 3.94
N PRO A 504 -20.50 -3.72 4.58
CA PRO A 504 -19.67 -4.89 4.26
C PRO A 504 -20.43 -6.17 4.55
N ALA A 505 -20.44 -7.09 3.58
CA ALA A 505 -21.06 -8.41 3.72
C ALA A 505 -20.07 -9.37 4.36
N TYR A 506 -20.29 -9.71 5.62
CA TYR A 506 -19.49 -10.67 6.36
C TYR A 506 -20.30 -11.28 7.52
N GLU A 507 -19.91 -12.43 7.96
CA GLU A 507 -20.39 -13.03 9.20
C GLU A 507 -19.28 -13.05 10.25
N VAL A 508 -19.69 -13.15 11.51
CA VAL A 508 -18.77 -13.25 12.65
C VAL A 508 -19.05 -14.55 13.35
N VAL A 509 -18.02 -15.34 13.50
CA VAL A 509 -18.03 -16.55 14.31
C VAL A 509 -17.10 -16.35 15.52
N SER A 510 -17.39 -17.01 16.62
CA SER A 510 -16.58 -16.87 17.82
C SER A 510 -16.06 -18.22 18.30
N ASP A 511 -14.81 -18.23 18.73
CA ASP A 511 -14.19 -19.36 19.41
C ASP A 511 -13.55 -18.87 20.72
N ALA A 512 -14.09 -19.33 21.86
CA ALA A 512 -13.66 -18.89 23.17
C ALA A 512 -12.78 -19.95 23.84
N PHE A 513 -11.64 -19.50 24.30
CA PHE A 513 -10.70 -20.20 25.17
C PHE A 513 -10.93 -19.76 26.63
N ALA A 514 -10.11 -20.20 27.56
CA ALA A 514 -10.30 -19.86 28.97
C ALA A 514 -10.14 -18.35 29.25
N ARG A 515 -9.15 -17.68 28.65
CA ARG A 515 -8.82 -16.28 28.97
C ARG A 515 -8.89 -15.33 27.81
N PHE A 516 -9.28 -15.79 26.65
CA PHE A 516 -9.45 -14.98 25.44
C PHE A 516 -10.51 -15.59 24.52
N ALA A 517 -11.00 -14.79 23.59
CA ALA A 517 -11.88 -15.25 22.51
C ALA A 517 -11.36 -14.75 21.16
N VAL A 518 -11.58 -15.56 20.14
CA VAL A 518 -11.22 -15.26 18.76
C VAL A 518 -12.49 -15.05 17.97
N PHE A 519 -12.61 -13.90 17.33
CA PHE A 519 -13.70 -13.58 16.42
C PHE A 519 -13.20 -13.76 14.98
N GLY A 520 -13.73 -14.74 14.29
CA GLY A 520 -13.43 -15.04 12.91
C GLY A 520 -14.32 -14.22 11.97
N ILE A 521 -13.71 -13.53 11.02
CA ILE A 521 -14.40 -12.78 9.98
C ILE A 521 -14.57 -13.70 8.77
N GLU A 522 -15.83 -14.01 8.44
CA GLU A 522 -16.17 -14.88 7.33
C GLU A 522 -16.78 -14.06 6.20
N THR A 523 -16.11 -14.05 5.07
CA THR A 523 -16.54 -13.44 3.81
C THR A 523 -15.80 -14.12 2.65
N ASP A 524 -16.44 -14.21 1.50
CA ASP A 524 -15.85 -14.77 0.29
C ASP A 524 -14.83 -13.83 -0.38
N ASN A 525 -14.85 -12.55 0.00
CA ASN A 525 -13.94 -11.55 -0.52
C ASN A 525 -12.69 -11.41 0.37
N ALA A 526 -11.53 -11.82 -0.16
CA ALA A 526 -10.27 -11.80 0.59
C ALA A 526 -9.81 -10.39 0.96
N GLU A 527 -9.98 -9.40 0.10
CA GLU A 527 -9.64 -8.00 0.36
C GLU A 527 -10.54 -7.42 1.47
N MET A 528 -11.83 -7.72 1.41
CA MET A 528 -12.79 -7.35 2.45
C MET A 528 -12.41 -7.99 3.80
N LYS A 529 -12.04 -9.26 3.82
CA LYS A 529 -11.59 -9.95 5.03
C LYS A 529 -10.38 -9.26 5.64
N GLU A 530 -9.38 -9.00 4.82
CA GLU A 530 -8.17 -8.30 5.25
C GLU A 530 -8.50 -6.92 5.82
N TYR A 531 -9.27 -6.14 5.07
CA TYR A 531 -9.68 -4.79 5.48
C TYR A 531 -10.45 -4.80 6.81
N LEU A 532 -11.48 -5.66 6.93
CA LEU A 532 -12.28 -5.78 8.13
C LEU A 532 -11.44 -6.20 9.34
N THR A 533 -10.58 -7.20 9.16
CA THR A 533 -9.72 -7.67 10.25
C THR A 533 -8.79 -6.57 10.76
N LYS A 534 -8.30 -5.71 9.89
CA LYS A 534 -7.45 -4.56 10.26
C LYS A 534 -8.23 -3.44 10.94
N ASN A 535 -9.43 -3.12 10.46
CA ASN A 535 -10.09 -1.85 10.76
C ASN A 535 -11.30 -1.96 11.70
N LEU A 536 -11.85 -3.15 11.92
CA LEU A 536 -12.96 -3.33 12.87
C LEU A 536 -12.53 -3.01 14.31
N SER A 537 -13.27 -2.17 14.97
CA SER A 537 -13.13 -1.88 16.39
C SER A 537 -14.02 -2.82 17.19
N VAL A 538 -13.49 -3.34 18.30
CA VAL A 538 -14.22 -4.27 19.18
C VAL A 538 -14.84 -3.50 20.34
N TYR A 539 -16.10 -3.73 20.60
CA TYR A 539 -16.84 -3.15 21.70
C TYR A 539 -17.44 -4.26 22.57
N ASN A 540 -17.62 -3.93 23.85
CA ASN A 540 -18.40 -4.72 24.81
C ASN A 540 -19.49 -3.80 25.37
N GLY A 541 -20.72 -3.98 24.93
CA GLY A 541 -21.76 -3.00 25.09
C GLY A 541 -21.39 -1.66 24.43
N SER A 542 -21.43 -0.57 25.18
CA SER A 542 -21.03 0.76 24.69
C SER A 542 -19.53 1.06 24.82
N ALA A 543 -18.76 0.21 25.51
CA ALA A 543 -17.36 0.46 25.79
C ALA A 543 -16.44 -0.18 24.74
N ALA A 544 -15.53 0.59 24.19
CA ALA A 544 -14.49 0.06 23.32
C ALA A 544 -13.50 -0.81 24.12
N VAL A 545 -13.17 -1.96 23.58
CA VAL A 545 -12.12 -2.82 24.16
C VAL A 545 -10.77 -2.16 23.97
N THR A 546 -9.99 -2.10 25.04
CA THR A 546 -8.66 -1.47 25.03
C THR A 546 -7.76 -2.11 23.96
N PRO A 547 -7.09 -1.33 23.11
CA PRO A 547 -6.26 -1.87 22.02
C PRO A 547 -5.20 -2.90 22.46
N GLY A 548 -4.59 -2.73 23.64
CA GLY A 548 -3.64 -3.68 24.22
C GLY A 548 -4.22 -5.08 24.47
N ASN A 549 -5.54 -5.20 24.58
CA ASN A 549 -6.25 -6.47 24.73
C ASN A 549 -6.70 -7.08 23.40
N ILE A 550 -6.36 -6.47 22.28
CA ILE A 550 -6.74 -6.96 20.95
C ILE A 550 -5.47 -7.35 20.20
N THR A 551 -5.49 -8.53 19.58
CA THR A 551 -4.51 -8.93 18.58
C THR A 551 -5.23 -9.35 17.31
N ARG A 552 -4.59 -9.17 16.17
CA ARG A 552 -5.20 -9.40 14.84
C ARG A 552 -4.32 -10.34 14.04
N ASP A 553 -4.91 -11.36 13.49
CA ASP A 553 -4.32 -12.22 12.46
C ASP A 553 -5.06 -11.95 11.16
N VAL A 554 -4.47 -11.06 10.40
CA VAL A 554 -5.08 -10.57 9.14
C VAL A 554 -5.15 -11.66 8.09
N GLN A 555 -4.18 -12.56 8.07
CA GLN A 555 -4.12 -13.66 7.11
C GLN A 555 -5.29 -14.64 7.29
N ASN A 556 -5.61 -14.97 8.53
CA ASN A 556 -6.70 -15.89 8.86
C ASN A 556 -8.05 -15.19 9.06
N GLY A 557 -8.06 -13.87 9.17
CA GLY A 557 -9.27 -13.10 9.43
C GLY A 557 -9.69 -13.14 10.89
N PHE A 558 -8.76 -13.23 11.85
CA PHE A 558 -9.04 -13.38 13.26
C PHE A 558 -8.77 -12.11 14.06
N ILE A 559 -9.71 -11.76 14.91
CA ILE A 559 -9.59 -10.72 15.94
C ILE A 559 -9.67 -11.38 17.29
N THR A 560 -8.58 -11.36 18.06
CA THR A 560 -8.52 -11.98 19.37
C THR A 560 -8.68 -10.93 20.46
N VAL A 561 -9.61 -11.18 21.38
CA VAL A 561 -9.86 -10.37 22.58
C VAL A 561 -9.31 -11.09 23.79
N LYS A 562 -8.37 -10.49 24.48
CA LYS A 562 -7.67 -11.02 25.66
C LYS A 562 -8.24 -10.46 26.96
N GLY A 563 -7.83 -11.06 28.09
CA GLY A 563 -8.17 -10.57 29.41
C GLY A 563 -9.58 -10.96 29.86
N LEU A 564 -10.13 -12.03 29.29
CA LEU A 564 -11.41 -12.59 29.71
C LEU A 564 -11.23 -13.45 30.96
N SER A 565 -12.32 -13.61 31.72
CA SER A 565 -12.39 -14.51 32.85
C SER A 565 -12.81 -15.91 32.40
N ALA A 566 -12.19 -16.93 32.94
CA ALA A 566 -12.51 -18.31 32.61
C ALA A 566 -13.91 -18.72 33.12
N GLY A 567 -14.57 -19.60 32.37
CA GLY A 567 -15.89 -20.15 32.72
C GLY A 567 -17.01 -19.12 32.72
N LYS A 568 -16.85 -17.98 32.05
CA LYS A 568 -17.80 -16.87 32.09
C LYS A 568 -18.51 -16.71 30.75
N ALA A 569 -19.83 -16.50 30.80
CA ALA A 569 -20.63 -16.11 29.63
C ALA A 569 -20.41 -14.64 29.30
N TYR A 570 -20.32 -14.34 28.02
CA TYR A 570 -20.16 -13.01 27.46
C TYR A 570 -21.21 -12.76 26.38
N GLU A 571 -21.91 -11.65 26.54
CA GLU A 571 -22.93 -11.15 25.63
C GLU A 571 -22.64 -9.68 25.32
N GLY A 572 -23.15 -9.20 24.19
CA GLY A 572 -23.06 -7.78 23.83
C GLY A 572 -21.73 -7.34 23.24
N TYR A 573 -20.85 -8.26 22.85
CA TYR A 573 -19.72 -7.90 22.01
C TYR A 573 -20.18 -7.52 20.61
N SER A 574 -19.62 -6.45 20.06
CA SER A 574 -19.86 -6.04 18.70
C SER A 574 -18.58 -5.59 18.00
N LEU A 575 -18.60 -5.70 16.68
CA LEU A 575 -17.56 -5.21 15.80
C LEU A 575 -18.10 -4.00 15.04
N LYS A 576 -17.40 -2.86 15.14
CA LYS A 576 -17.80 -1.62 14.50
C LYS A 576 -16.77 -1.17 13.46
N LEU A 577 -17.26 -0.71 12.34
CA LEU A 577 -16.47 -0.15 11.27
C LEU A 577 -16.90 1.30 11.03
N GLY A 578 -16.08 2.26 11.47
CA GLY A 578 -16.48 3.66 11.50
C GLY A 578 -17.75 3.88 12.33
N ASP A 579 -18.48 4.94 12.02
CA ASP A 579 -19.71 5.32 12.75
C ASP A 579 -20.98 4.68 12.15
N GLY A 580 -20.88 3.94 11.05
CA GLY A 580 -22.04 3.51 10.27
C GLY A 580 -22.33 2.01 10.23
N PHE A 581 -21.41 1.15 10.56
CA PHE A 581 -21.57 -0.30 10.43
C PHE A 581 -21.20 -1.04 11.70
N GLU A 582 -22.17 -1.78 12.24
CA GLU A 582 -21.98 -2.59 13.44
C GLU A 582 -22.52 -4.01 13.20
N LYS A 583 -21.74 -5.00 13.59
CA LYS A 583 -22.14 -6.42 13.59
C LYS A 583 -22.00 -6.97 14.99
N GLN A 584 -23.05 -7.63 15.48
CA GLN A 584 -23.00 -8.29 16.77
C GLN A 584 -22.19 -9.58 16.69
N VAL A 585 -21.36 -9.81 17.68
CA VAL A 585 -20.67 -11.08 17.88
C VAL A 585 -21.66 -12.04 18.57
N PRO A 586 -21.80 -13.29 18.10
CA PRO A 586 -22.61 -14.27 18.82
C PRO A 586 -22.15 -14.41 20.28
N SER A 587 -23.09 -14.58 21.20
CA SER A 587 -22.77 -14.82 22.60
C SER A 587 -21.91 -16.08 22.75
N PHE A 588 -20.96 -16.05 23.68
CA PHE A 588 -20.05 -17.15 23.90
C PHE A 588 -19.74 -17.32 25.38
N THR A 589 -19.32 -18.53 25.75
CA THR A 589 -18.82 -18.81 27.09
C THR A 589 -17.37 -19.23 27.01
N THR A 590 -16.51 -18.60 27.78
CA THR A 590 -15.11 -18.99 27.90
C THR A 590 -15.00 -20.38 28.59
N GLU A 591 -13.97 -21.13 28.20
CA GLU A 591 -13.67 -22.40 28.80
C GLU A 591 -13.30 -22.24 30.31
N ALA A 592 -13.58 -23.22 31.11
CA ALA A 592 -13.07 -23.26 32.47
C ALA A 592 -11.55 -23.51 32.47
N GLU A 593 -10.87 -23.10 33.52
CA GLU A 593 -9.48 -23.50 33.74
C GLU A 593 -9.45 -24.84 34.50
N ALA A 594 -9.46 -25.91 33.72
CA ALA A 594 -9.29 -27.25 34.30
C ALA A 594 -7.82 -27.49 34.69
N ALA A 595 -7.58 -28.13 35.80
CA ALA A 595 -6.25 -28.56 36.21
C ALA A 595 -5.95 -29.97 35.72
N VAL A 596 -4.69 -30.32 35.62
CA VAL A 596 -4.26 -31.71 35.38
C VAL A 596 -4.69 -32.56 36.57
N PRO A 597 -5.44 -33.64 36.34
CA PRO A 597 -5.82 -34.53 37.46
C PRO A 597 -4.57 -35.07 38.16
N ASN A 598 -4.52 -34.90 39.49
CA ASN A 598 -3.41 -35.41 40.34
C ASN A 598 -2.02 -35.07 39.72
N GLY A 599 -1.83 -33.81 39.28
CA GLY A 599 -0.59 -33.42 38.64
C GLY A 599 0.60 -33.25 39.60
N ASP A 600 0.35 -33.14 40.87
CA ASP A 600 1.34 -33.12 41.96
C ASP A 600 1.60 -34.52 42.54
N PHE A 601 0.96 -35.55 42.00
CA PHE A 601 1.06 -36.95 42.43
C PHE A 601 0.81 -37.20 43.92
N GLY A 602 0.08 -36.30 44.57
CA GLY A 602 -0.23 -36.38 45.99
C GLY A 602 -1.24 -37.48 46.34
N THR A 603 -2.02 -37.97 45.34
CA THR A 603 -3.00 -39.02 45.54
C THR A 603 -2.50 -40.33 44.93
N ALA A 604 -2.34 -41.34 45.81
CA ALA A 604 -2.00 -42.68 45.39
C ALA A 604 -3.24 -43.43 44.85
N GLY A 605 -3.09 -44.13 43.75
CA GLY A 605 -4.11 -44.96 43.13
C GLY A 605 -3.96 -46.45 43.53
N ARG A 606 -3.99 -47.30 42.53
CA ARG A 606 -3.91 -48.75 42.79
C ARG A 606 -2.53 -49.19 43.24
N HIS A 607 -2.46 -50.25 44.00
CA HIS A 607 -1.24 -50.97 44.21
C HIS A 607 -0.80 -51.68 42.93
N ILE A 608 0.51 -51.72 42.67
CA ILE A 608 1.08 -52.41 41.52
C ILE A 608 0.84 -53.90 41.69
N GLN A 609 0.13 -54.53 40.74
CA GLN A 609 -0.21 -55.94 40.79
C GLN A 609 0.93 -56.78 40.26
N ILE A 610 1.27 -57.87 40.92
CA ILE A 610 2.26 -58.82 40.43
C ILE A 610 1.65 -60.24 40.28
N GLY A 611 0.41 -60.42 40.37
CA GLY A 611 -0.18 -61.75 40.44
C GLY A 611 0.34 -62.60 41.61
N ASP A 612 -0.40 -63.62 41.96
CA ASP A 612 0.02 -64.55 43.00
C ASP A 612 1.05 -65.55 42.50
N LEU A 613 2.26 -65.52 43.04
CA LEU A 613 3.33 -66.38 42.68
C LEU A 613 3.64 -67.33 43.84
N TRP A 614 3.36 -68.57 43.67
CA TRP A 614 3.64 -69.61 44.63
C TRP A 614 4.86 -70.41 44.19
N VAL A 615 5.85 -70.50 45.05
CA VAL A 615 7.01 -71.30 44.82
C VAL A 615 7.17 -72.25 45.95
N GLY A 616 7.20 -73.50 45.61
CA GLY A 616 7.39 -74.57 46.61
C GLY A 616 8.62 -75.39 46.31
N GLY A 617 9.17 -75.99 47.34
CA GLY A 617 10.35 -76.86 47.21
C GLY A 617 11.52 -76.44 48.07
N GLU A 618 12.73 -76.89 47.67
CA GLU A 618 13.96 -76.55 48.37
C GLU A 618 14.64 -75.43 47.65
N TYR A 619 15.03 -74.37 48.32
CA TYR A 619 15.71 -73.18 47.77
C TYR A 619 17.11 -73.09 48.37
N LYS A 620 18.08 -72.86 47.54
CA LYS A 620 19.46 -72.64 47.93
C LYS A 620 19.66 -71.17 48.28
N VAL A 621 20.01 -70.93 49.53
CA VAL A 621 20.47 -69.65 50.04
C VAL A 621 21.88 -69.82 50.53
N ASP A 622 22.78 -68.98 50.28
CA ASP A 622 24.22 -68.96 50.57
C ASP A 622 24.78 -70.18 51.28
N ALA A 623 24.42 -70.50 52.47
CA ALA A 623 24.95 -71.57 53.33
C ALA A 623 24.11 -72.87 53.44
N GLY A 624 23.05 -72.99 52.60
CA GLY A 624 22.20 -74.16 52.76
C GLY A 624 20.95 -74.17 51.87
N PHE A 625 20.06 -75.16 52.20
CA PHE A 625 18.74 -75.26 51.53
C PHE A 625 17.66 -75.02 52.56
N ILE A 626 16.64 -74.23 52.11
CA ILE A 626 15.41 -74.00 52.89
C ILE A 626 14.27 -74.69 52.19
N LYS A 627 13.49 -75.48 52.91
CA LYS A 627 12.27 -76.09 52.44
C LYS A 627 11.11 -75.21 52.85
N GLY A 628 10.25 -74.90 51.91
CA GLY A 628 9.05 -74.15 52.25
C GLY A 628 8.26 -73.72 51.03
N THR A 629 7.19 -73.06 51.29
CA THR A 629 6.37 -72.39 50.25
C THR A 629 6.52 -70.91 50.44
N TYR A 630 6.91 -70.25 49.36
CA TYR A 630 7.10 -68.83 49.32
C TYR A 630 5.95 -68.20 48.54
N HIS A 631 5.49 -67.15 49.05
CA HIS A 631 4.33 -66.45 48.52
C HIS A 631 4.71 -65.00 48.25
N HIS A 632 4.46 -64.59 47.06
CA HIS A 632 4.48 -63.17 46.70
C HIS A 632 3.10 -62.60 46.98
N THR A 633 2.99 -61.39 47.49
CA THR A 633 1.75 -60.73 47.57
C THR A 633 1.26 -60.42 46.14
N SER A 634 -0.06 -60.44 45.93
CA SER A 634 -0.65 -60.04 44.66
C SER A 634 -0.41 -58.54 44.32
N SER A 635 0.07 -57.79 45.29
CA SER A 635 0.45 -56.39 45.10
C SER A 635 1.79 -56.10 45.75
N ILE A 636 2.59 -55.25 45.24
CA ILE A 636 3.81 -54.74 45.84
C ILE A 636 3.49 -53.46 46.63
N ASP A 637 4.36 -53.09 47.59
CA ASP A 637 4.20 -51.93 48.44
C ASP A 637 4.51 -50.59 47.72
N ARG A 638 4.25 -50.54 46.45
CA ARG A 638 4.30 -49.34 45.59
C ARG A 638 2.95 -49.14 44.94
N THR A 639 2.63 -47.91 44.69
CA THR A 639 1.39 -47.51 44.05
C THR A 639 1.62 -46.71 42.78
N GLU A 640 0.64 -46.67 41.93
CA GLU A 640 0.53 -45.80 40.82
C GLU A 640 -0.17 -44.51 41.21
N PRO A 641 0.03 -43.40 40.55
CA PRO A 641 -0.74 -42.20 40.82
C PRO A 641 -2.20 -42.35 40.38
N GLU A 642 -3.16 -41.90 41.19
CA GLU A 642 -4.56 -41.91 40.80
C GLU A 642 -4.82 -41.07 39.56
N GLY A 643 -5.62 -41.56 38.63
CA GLY A 643 -6.03 -40.88 37.43
C GLY A 643 -5.01 -40.92 36.27
N TRP A 644 -3.87 -41.56 36.46
CA TRP A 644 -2.85 -41.77 35.46
C TRP A 644 -2.74 -43.26 35.11
N ALA A 645 -2.48 -43.51 33.84
CA ALA A 645 -2.21 -44.85 33.33
C ALA A 645 -0.70 -45.12 33.29
N THR A 646 -0.33 -46.38 33.45
CA THR A 646 1.07 -46.84 33.40
C THR A 646 1.15 -48.10 32.57
N VAL A 647 2.34 -48.47 32.11
CA VAL A 647 2.55 -49.75 31.44
C VAL A 647 2.91 -50.89 32.41
N ASN A 648 2.57 -50.74 33.69
CA ASN A 648 2.86 -51.76 34.69
C ASN A 648 2.08 -53.04 34.47
N ASP A 649 0.91 -53.01 33.86
CA ASP A 649 0.17 -54.25 33.52
C ASP A 649 0.97 -55.16 32.56
N LEU A 650 1.81 -54.57 31.71
CA LEU A 650 2.76 -55.30 30.87
C LEU A 650 3.97 -55.78 31.66
N THR A 651 4.55 -54.92 32.49
CA THR A 651 5.89 -55.21 33.06
C THR A 651 5.84 -55.81 34.46
N ALA A 652 4.78 -55.54 35.23
CA ALA A 652 4.64 -55.94 36.63
C ALA A 652 3.45 -56.86 36.89
N ASN A 653 2.51 -57.01 35.99
CA ASN A 653 1.36 -57.89 36.14
C ASN A 653 1.69 -59.29 35.59
N ALA A 654 2.11 -60.19 36.47
CA ALA A 654 2.34 -61.58 36.11
C ALA A 654 0.99 -62.28 35.81
N ASN A 655 0.93 -62.99 34.67
CA ASN A 655 -0.18 -63.89 34.39
C ASN A 655 -0.31 -64.94 35.51
N SER A 656 -1.44 -65.02 36.16
CA SER A 656 -1.71 -65.95 37.28
C SER A 656 -1.50 -67.43 36.95
N SER A 657 -1.50 -67.78 35.68
CA SER A 657 -1.17 -69.12 35.18
C SER A 657 0.33 -69.42 35.12
N ASN A 658 1.15 -68.40 35.23
CA ASN A 658 2.60 -68.53 35.04
C ASN A 658 3.37 -68.31 36.36
N LYS A 659 3.30 -69.30 37.20
CA LYS A 659 3.84 -69.25 38.58
C LYS A 659 5.36 -69.19 38.70
N ASN A 660 6.06 -69.16 37.57
CA ASN A 660 7.51 -69.11 37.54
C ASN A 660 8.04 -67.84 36.89
N THR A 661 7.26 -66.78 36.90
CA THR A 661 7.66 -65.51 36.30
C THR A 661 8.75 -64.84 37.13
N TRP A 662 9.89 -64.64 36.51
CA TRP A 662 10.99 -63.87 37.04
C TRP A 662 10.92 -62.45 36.45
N PHE A 663 11.51 -61.51 37.10
CA PHE A 663 11.54 -60.14 36.62
C PHE A 663 10.17 -59.53 36.29
N VAL A 664 9.31 -59.63 37.24
CA VAL A 664 8.07 -58.82 37.25
C VAL A 664 8.44 -57.47 37.88
N VAL A 665 8.65 -56.49 37.07
CA VAL A 665 9.29 -55.25 37.48
C VAL A 665 8.41 -54.02 37.17
N PRO A 666 8.06 -53.24 38.19
CA PRO A 666 7.32 -52.02 37.94
C PRO A 666 8.17 -51.02 37.16
N SER A 667 7.65 -50.62 36.00
CA SER A 667 8.24 -49.60 35.18
C SER A 667 7.85 -48.19 35.62
N MET A 668 6.82 -48.07 36.43
CA MET A 668 6.41 -46.82 37.03
C MET A 668 5.91 -47.06 38.48
N PHE A 669 6.19 -46.16 39.41
CA PHE A 669 5.69 -46.15 40.76
C PHE A 669 5.80 -44.79 41.42
N LEU A 670 5.02 -44.54 42.45
CA LEU A 670 5.15 -43.38 43.33
C LEU A 670 6.25 -43.64 44.38
N ASP A 671 7.12 -42.63 44.53
CA ASP A 671 8.16 -42.62 45.56
C ASP A 671 8.15 -41.27 46.29
N ASN A 672 7.69 -41.24 47.53
CA ASN A 672 7.60 -40.02 48.36
C ASN A 672 6.89 -38.84 47.67
N GLY A 673 5.79 -39.09 46.96
CA GLY A 673 4.98 -38.08 46.31
C GLY A 673 5.47 -37.62 44.93
N VAL A 674 6.49 -38.27 44.36
CA VAL A 674 6.91 -38.06 42.99
C VAL A 674 6.71 -39.31 42.15
N SER A 675 6.56 -39.17 40.84
CA SER A 675 6.38 -40.28 39.94
C SER A 675 7.73 -40.72 39.36
N VAL A 676 8.09 -41.96 39.57
CA VAL A 676 9.31 -42.56 39.01
C VAL A 676 8.94 -43.45 37.82
N VAL A 677 9.41 -43.07 36.65
CA VAL A 677 9.19 -43.77 35.38
C VAL A 677 10.52 -44.28 34.86
N ARG A 678 10.65 -45.57 34.65
CA ARG A 678 11.94 -46.13 34.31
C ARG A 678 11.86 -47.22 33.26
N SER A 679 12.92 -47.36 32.48
CA SER A 679 13.11 -48.49 31.60
C SER A 679 13.40 -49.75 32.39
N VAL A 680 12.80 -50.84 31.98
CA VAL A 680 12.94 -52.12 32.69
C VAL A 680 13.13 -53.26 31.66
N GLY A 681 13.88 -54.26 32.09
CA GLY A 681 13.89 -55.57 31.44
C GLY A 681 12.92 -56.47 32.27
N TYR A 682 12.03 -57.15 31.61
CA TYR A 682 11.02 -58.00 32.23
C TYR A 682 10.86 -59.30 31.44
N ASN A 683 10.20 -60.22 32.05
CA ASN A 683 9.83 -61.52 31.45
C ASN A 683 8.37 -61.81 31.75
N HIS A 684 7.48 -61.43 30.87
CA HIS A 684 6.07 -61.58 31.05
C HIS A 684 5.58 -63.04 30.91
N ASN A 685 6.21 -63.78 30.03
CA ASN A 685 5.82 -65.18 29.72
C ASN A 685 6.46 -66.21 30.58
N GLY A 686 7.30 -65.82 31.50
CA GLY A 686 7.78 -66.67 32.60
C GLY A 686 8.56 -67.93 32.20
N GLU A 687 9.18 -67.94 31.02
CA GLU A 687 10.15 -69.00 30.76
C GLU A 687 11.38 -68.75 31.63
N THR A 688 11.42 -69.37 32.74
CA THR A 688 12.66 -69.47 33.51
C THR A 688 13.71 -70.21 32.68
N PRO A 689 14.99 -69.77 32.70
CA PRO A 689 16.02 -70.66 32.32
C PRO A 689 15.85 -71.96 33.14
N ALA A 690 15.59 -73.04 32.44
CA ALA A 690 15.24 -74.29 33.03
C ALA A 690 16.15 -74.64 34.17
N THR A 691 15.68 -74.59 35.34
CA THR A 691 16.31 -75.27 36.44
C THR A 691 15.84 -76.72 36.37
N SER A 692 16.68 -77.61 36.00
CA SER A 692 16.36 -79.01 36.13
C SER A 692 16.02 -79.33 37.56
N GLY A 693 14.73 -79.57 37.82
CA GLY A 693 14.27 -80.00 39.08
C GLY A 693 13.38 -79.11 39.91
N GLY A 694 12.89 -78.01 39.35
CA GLY A 694 11.86 -77.17 40.00
C GLY A 694 12.26 -76.45 41.28
N GLN A 695 13.54 -76.32 41.52
CA GLN A 695 14.09 -75.63 42.69
C GLN A 695 14.37 -74.19 42.39
N PHE A 696 13.72 -73.34 43.11
CA PHE A 696 14.02 -71.94 43.15
C PHE A 696 15.21 -71.67 44.09
N ASN A 697 16.25 -71.04 43.54
CA ASN A 697 17.43 -70.68 44.32
C ASN A 697 17.70 -69.18 44.12
N THR A 698 17.66 -68.46 45.18
CA THR A 698 17.92 -67.02 45.17
C THR A 698 19.28 -66.65 44.62
N LYS A 699 20.29 -67.49 44.98
CA LYS A 699 21.63 -67.32 44.41
C LYS A 699 21.70 -67.68 42.95
N TYR A 700 20.99 -68.69 42.55
CA TYR A 700 20.84 -69.09 41.15
C TYR A 700 20.20 -68.03 40.30
N TYR A 701 19.20 -67.40 40.88
CA TYR A 701 18.52 -66.33 40.27
C TYR A 701 19.39 -65.09 39.93
N CYS A 702 20.33 -64.77 40.85
CA CYS A 702 21.28 -63.67 40.63
C CYS A 702 22.45 -64.05 39.74
N GLU A 703 23.00 -65.32 39.91
CA GLU A 703 24.12 -65.80 39.15
C GLU A 703 23.74 -66.19 37.71
N ASN A 704 22.49 -66.54 37.50
CA ASN A 704 21.97 -66.95 36.20
C ASN A 704 20.85 -66.02 35.69
N ALA A 705 20.93 -64.78 36.04
CA ALA A 705 20.05 -63.78 35.47
C ALA A 705 20.01 -63.91 33.95
N PRO A 706 18.83 -63.85 33.31
CA PRO A 706 18.72 -63.95 31.89
C PRO A 706 19.60 -62.89 31.21
N SER A 707 20.23 -63.28 30.16
CA SER A 707 21.05 -62.37 29.36
C SER A 707 20.19 -61.20 28.84
N ASN A 708 20.82 -60.12 28.54
CA ASN A 708 20.12 -58.94 27.99
C ASN A 708 19.24 -59.26 26.78
N SER A 709 19.62 -60.31 26.02
CA SER A 709 18.85 -60.78 24.84
C SER A 709 17.63 -61.65 25.19
N GLN A 710 17.51 -62.13 26.43
CA GLN A 710 16.43 -62.99 26.89
C GLN A 710 15.33 -62.21 27.62
N LEU A 711 15.60 -60.97 27.95
CA LEU A 711 14.60 -60.09 28.55
C LEU A 711 13.88 -59.29 27.52
N GLU A 712 12.60 -59.23 27.61
CA GLU A 712 11.81 -58.18 26.98
C GLU A 712 12.19 -56.83 27.61
N LYS A 713 12.10 -55.76 26.85
CA LYS A 713 12.49 -54.45 27.30
C LYS A 713 11.34 -53.46 27.05
N ALA A 714 10.93 -52.77 28.09
CA ALA A 714 9.96 -51.73 28.02
C ALA A 714 10.53 -50.41 28.55
N ALA A 715 10.29 -49.36 27.81
CA ALA A 715 10.35 -48.04 28.40
C ALA A 715 9.17 -47.89 29.37
N GLY A 716 9.44 -47.42 30.57
CA GLY A 716 8.37 -47.00 31.46
C GLY A 716 7.61 -45.82 30.83
N GLU A 717 6.34 -45.81 31.03
CA GLU A 717 5.47 -44.74 30.62
C GLU A 717 4.41 -44.42 31.65
N LEU A 718 4.22 -43.14 31.89
CA LEU A 718 3.18 -42.56 32.71
C LEU A 718 2.38 -41.64 31.81
N PHE A 719 1.06 -41.83 31.69
CA PHE A 719 0.26 -41.00 30.85
C PHE A 719 -1.18 -40.81 31.32
N LEU A 720 -1.79 -39.71 30.89
CA LEU A 720 -3.24 -39.54 31.07
C LEU A 720 -3.99 -40.40 30.07
N GLY A 721 -4.83 -41.28 30.54
CA GLY A 721 -5.59 -42.24 29.73
C GLY A 721 -5.87 -43.53 30.45
N THR A 722 -6.03 -44.61 29.70
CA THR A 722 -6.18 -45.97 30.28
C THR A 722 -5.23 -46.93 29.57
N TYR A 723 -4.76 -47.91 30.35
CA TYR A 723 -3.92 -48.98 29.85
C TYR A 723 -4.26 -50.30 30.55
N SER A 724 -4.28 -51.38 29.79
CA SER A 724 -4.31 -52.73 30.32
C SER A 724 -3.60 -53.68 29.36
N TYR A 725 -3.16 -54.80 29.89
CA TYR A 725 -2.50 -55.86 29.14
C TYR A 725 -3.10 -57.21 29.48
N ASP A 726 -3.56 -57.97 28.50
CA ASP A 726 -4.15 -59.31 28.63
C ASP A 726 -3.55 -60.32 27.62
N GLY A 727 -2.36 -60.03 27.11
CA GLY A 727 -1.71 -60.69 25.96
C GLY A 727 -1.58 -59.77 24.77
N ALA A 728 -2.30 -58.64 24.80
CA ALA A 728 -2.19 -57.53 23.89
C ALA A 728 -2.30 -56.22 24.68
N GLU A 729 -1.69 -55.15 24.16
CA GLU A 729 -1.82 -53.83 24.76
C GLU A 729 -3.16 -53.19 24.39
N HIS A 730 -3.90 -52.76 25.37
CA HIS A 730 -5.11 -51.96 25.20
C HIS A 730 -4.86 -50.57 25.76
N ARG A 731 -4.72 -49.59 24.85
CA ARG A 731 -4.37 -48.24 25.21
C ARG A 731 -5.42 -47.25 24.74
N ILE A 732 -5.92 -46.38 25.60
CA ILE A 732 -6.76 -45.24 25.25
C ILE A 732 -6.02 -43.98 25.70
N LYS A 733 -5.67 -43.13 24.74
CA LYS A 733 -5.03 -41.85 25.00
C LYS A 733 -6.01 -40.82 25.56
N GLY A 734 -5.55 -40.06 26.53
CA GLY A 734 -6.22 -38.89 27.04
C GLY A 734 -7.34 -39.19 28.05
N THR A 735 -7.46 -38.32 29.02
CA THR A 735 -8.57 -38.25 29.97
C THR A 735 -9.51 -37.13 29.58
N VAL A 736 -10.76 -37.16 30.07
CA VAL A 736 -11.75 -36.09 29.79
C VAL A 736 -11.21 -34.75 30.25
N PHE A 737 -11.19 -33.81 29.30
CA PHE A 737 -10.62 -32.50 29.53
C PHE A 737 -11.18 -31.51 28.49
N ALA A 738 -12.09 -30.65 28.90
CA ALA A 738 -12.87 -29.79 28.00
C ALA A 738 -12.25 -28.42 27.78
N SER A 739 -11.02 -28.18 28.22
CA SER A 739 -10.34 -26.91 28.10
C SER A 739 -9.11 -27.03 27.22
N ARG A 740 -8.71 -25.94 26.57
CA ARG A 740 -7.55 -25.88 25.70
C ARG A 740 -6.41 -25.13 26.37
N PRO A 741 -5.50 -25.80 27.07
CA PRO A 741 -4.34 -25.18 27.71
C PRO A 741 -3.33 -24.71 26.66
N LEU A 742 -2.55 -23.72 27.03
CA LEU A 742 -1.51 -23.16 26.12
C LEU A 742 -0.13 -23.72 26.41
N SER A 743 0.04 -24.34 27.55
CA SER A 743 1.27 -25.04 27.89
C SER A 743 1.05 -26.06 29.00
N VAL A 744 1.95 -27.01 29.07
CA VAL A 744 2.10 -27.95 30.15
C VAL A 744 3.49 -27.78 30.73
N SER A 745 3.58 -27.49 31.99
CA SER A 745 4.82 -27.45 32.75
C SER A 745 4.93 -28.61 33.69
N PHE A 746 6.13 -29.06 34.00
CA PHE A 746 6.43 -30.15 34.90
C PHE A 746 7.87 -30.02 35.39
N ASP A 747 8.13 -30.63 36.56
CA ASP A 747 9.47 -30.78 37.10
C ASP A 747 9.98 -32.18 36.77
N TYR A 748 11.22 -32.31 36.35
CA TYR A 748 11.82 -33.59 36.02
C TYR A 748 13.27 -33.70 36.51
N LYS A 749 13.64 -34.93 36.86
CA LYS A 749 15.02 -35.36 36.99
C LYS A 749 15.20 -36.62 36.16
N TYR A 750 16.35 -36.77 35.50
CA TYR A 750 16.56 -37.89 34.60
C TYR A 750 17.98 -38.46 34.71
N ILE A 751 18.03 -39.73 35.01
CA ILE A 751 19.28 -40.51 35.12
C ILE A 751 19.28 -41.50 33.97
N PRO A 752 19.96 -41.19 32.87
CA PRO A 752 20.02 -42.05 31.68
C PRO A 752 21.01 -43.19 31.84
N VAL A 753 20.73 -44.31 31.16
CA VAL A 753 21.66 -45.36 30.87
C VAL A 753 22.14 -45.14 29.41
N ASN A 754 23.42 -45.27 29.15
CA ASN A 754 24.04 -45.13 27.81
C ASN A 754 23.69 -43.81 27.09
N GLY A 755 23.46 -42.74 27.81
CA GLY A 755 23.19 -41.44 27.20
C GLY A 755 21.81 -41.30 26.54
N GLU A 756 20.85 -42.14 26.88
CA GLU A 756 19.47 -42.01 26.38
C GLU A 756 18.85 -40.66 26.74
N GLN A 757 17.77 -40.33 26.09
CA GLN A 757 16.91 -39.20 26.44
C GLN A 757 15.51 -39.72 26.75
N ALA A 758 14.90 -39.17 27.75
CA ALA A 758 13.48 -39.35 28.04
C ALA A 758 12.63 -38.46 27.11
N GLN A 759 11.36 -38.72 27.05
CA GLN A 759 10.44 -37.95 26.22
C GLN A 759 9.19 -37.59 27.00
N ALA A 760 8.75 -36.34 26.81
CA ALA A 760 7.45 -35.86 27.25
C ALA A 760 6.62 -35.44 26.06
N ASP A 761 5.39 -35.92 25.96
CA ASP A 761 4.46 -35.61 24.86
C ASP A 761 3.15 -35.06 25.43
N VAL A 762 2.56 -34.11 24.76
CA VAL A 762 1.27 -33.54 25.11
C VAL A 762 0.41 -33.45 23.84
N GLU A 763 -0.83 -33.92 23.96
CA GLU A 763 -1.82 -33.78 22.87
C GLU A 763 -3.17 -33.31 23.51
N VAL A 764 -3.75 -32.29 22.90
CA VAL A 764 -5.14 -31.89 23.14
C VAL A 764 -5.99 -32.47 22.04
N ILE A 765 -7.00 -33.25 22.37
CA ILE A 765 -7.75 -34.11 21.44
C ILE A 765 -9.22 -33.71 21.46
N ASP A 766 -9.85 -33.64 20.30
CA ASP A 766 -11.28 -33.35 20.16
C ASP A 766 -12.15 -34.60 20.35
N GLU A 767 -13.45 -34.43 20.25
CA GLU A 767 -14.43 -35.52 20.40
C GLU A 767 -14.30 -36.60 19.33
N SER A 768 -13.81 -36.24 18.15
CA SER A 768 -13.56 -37.18 17.02
C SER A 768 -12.28 -37.99 17.20
N GLY A 769 -11.45 -37.66 18.16
CA GLY A 769 -10.12 -38.25 18.36
C GLY A 769 -9.00 -37.56 17.61
N SER A 770 -9.29 -36.41 16.95
CA SER A 770 -8.30 -35.63 16.23
C SER A 770 -7.49 -34.76 17.17
N VAL A 771 -6.18 -34.63 16.91
CA VAL A 771 -5.29 -33.79 17.72
C VAL A 771 -5.45 -32.33 17.31
N LEU A 772 -5.87 -31.48 18.25
CA LEU A 772 -6.05 -30.04 18.08
C LEU A 772 -4.75 -29.26 18.26
N ALA A 773 -3.95 -29.65 19.22
CA ALA A 773 -2.64 -29.10 19.47
C ALA A 773 -1.76 -30.16 20.13
N SER A 774 -0.48 -30.12 19.85
CA SER A 774 0.48 -31.04 20.42
C SER A 774 1.83 -30.37 20.68
N GLY A 775 2.58 -30.98 21.56
CA GLY A 775 3.95 -30.62 21.81
C GLY A 775 4.75 -31.83 22.29
N SER A 776 6.00 -31.89 21.96
CA SER A 776 6.91 -32.95 22.38
C SER A 776 8.24 -32.33 22.82
N MET A 777 8.88 -32.98 23.79
CA MET A 777 10.17 -32.57 24.32
C MET A 777 11.01 -33.76 24.69
N LEU A 778 12.25 -33.76 24.22
CA LEU A 778 13.27 -34.70 24.71
C LEU A 778 13.91 -34.15 25.99
N LEU A 779 14.03 -34.99 26.99
CA LEU A 779 14.57 -34.66 28.28
C LEU A 779 15.97 -35.27 28.44
N SER A 780 16.95 -34.42 28.64
CA SER A 780 18.33 -34.82 28.82
C SER A 780 18.65 -35.10 30.27
N ALA A 781 19.79 -35.73 30.54
CA ALA A 781 20.26 -36.00 31.88
C ALA A 781 20.21 -34.79 32.83
N SER A 782 19.67 -34.99 34.01
CA SER A 782 19.64 -33.98 35.07
C SER A 782 19.73 -34.66 36.40
N ALA A 783 20.70 -34.30 37.24
CA ALA A 783 20.85 -34.81 38.57
C ALA A 783 19.83 -34.20 39.56
N ASP A 784 19.43 -32.98 39.27
CA ASP A 784 18.46 -32.22 40.09
C ASP A 784 17.14 -32.04 39.34
N MET A 785 16.06 -31.76 40.08
CA MET A 785 14.78 -31.43 39.49
C MET A 785 14.86 -30.15 38.68
N GLN A 786 14.44 -30.22 37.43
CA GLN A 786 14.41 -29.11 36.49
C GLN A 786 12.99 -28.85 36.05
N ASN A 787 12.57 -27.60 36.05
CA ASN A 787 11.29 -27.23 35.44
C ASN A 787 11.40 -27.13 33.92
N LYS A 788 10.42 -27.70 33.23
CA LYS A 788 10.25 -27.61 31.79
C LYS A 788 8.82 -27.25 31.43
N THR A 789 8.69 -26.63 30.30
CA THR A 789 7.38 -26.22 29.77
C THR A 789 7.29 -26.61 28.29
N ILE A 790 6.29 -27.38 27.95
CA ILE A 790 5.89 -27.69 26.58
C ILE A 790 4.80 -26.72 26.20
N ARG A 791 5.02 -25.91 25.16
CA ARG A 791 4.02 -24.97 24.61
C ARG A 791 3.13 -25.69 23.63
N LEU A 792 1.85 -25.37 23.67
CA LEU A 792 0.83 -25.86 22.77
C LEU A 792 0.40 -24.71 21.87
N SER A 793 0.51 -24.90 20.57
CA SER A 793 0.19 -23.92 19.54
C SER A 793 -0.54 -24.60 18.39
N ASN A 794 -0.98 -23.78 17.43
CA ASN A 794 -1.67 -24.26 16.22
C ASN A 794 -3.02 -24.94 16.50
N TYR A 795 -3.75 -24.41 17.48
CA TYR A 795 -5.14 -24.82 17.67
C TYR A 795 -5.98 -24.53 16.43
N VAL A 796 -6.86 -25.43 16.08
CA VAL A 796 -7.80 -25.25 14.98
C VAL A 796 -9.00 -24.45 15.47
N PHE A 797 -9.31 -23.36 14.76
CA PHE A 797 -10.45 -22.49 15.08
C PHE A 797 -11.77 -23.26 15.10
N GLY A 798 -12.59 -23.02 16.13
CA GLY A 798 -13.91 -23.62 16.29
C GLY A 798 -13.89 -25.06 16.80
N LYS A 799 -12.74 -25.70 16.93
CA LYS A 799 -12.62 -27.04 17.47
C LYS A 799 -12.50 -27.00 18.99
N LYS A 800 -13.21 -27.88 19.67
CA LYS A 800 -13.24 -27.96 21.14
C LYS A 800 -12.47 -29.16 21.63
N ALA A 801 -11.77 -28.99 22.75
CA ALA A 801 -11.09 -30.06 23.40
C ALA A 801 -12.12 -31.00 24.08
N SER A 802 -11.82 -32.27 24.08
CA SER A 802 -12.57 -33.33 24.76
C SER A 802 -11.65 -34.12 25.69
N LYS A 803 -10.38 -34.25 25.35
CA LYS A 803 -9.38 -34.98 26.10
C LYS A 803 -8.05 -34.26 26.13
N LEU A 804 -7.31 -34.46 27.24
CA LEU A 804 -5.91 -34.12 27.38
C LEU A 804 -5.09 -35.40 27.54
N TYR A 805 -4.11 -35.59 26.69
CA TYR A 805 -3.10 -36.62 26.81
C TYR A 805 -1.76 -35.97 27.18
N ILE A 806 -1.16 -36.45 28.23
CA ILE A 806 0.20 -36.10 28.64
C ILE A 806 0.89 -37.44 28.87
N SER A 807 2.07 -37.62 28.30
CA SER A 807 2.85 -38.83 28.47
C SER A 807 4.30 -38.48 28.83
N PHE A 808 4.84 -39.23 29.73
CA PHE A 808 6.24 -39.21 30.14
C PHE A 808 6.81 -40.59 29.95
N ARG A 809 7.84 -40.72 29.15
CA ARG A 809 8.53 -41.96 28.81
C ARG A 809 9.96 -41.88 29.25
N SER A 810 10.46 -42.97 29.83
CA SER A 810 11.85 -43.09 30.27
C SER A 810 12.87 -43.14 29.10
N THR A 811 12.40 -43.34 27.88
CA THR A 811 13.20 -43.42 26.66
C THR A 811 12.44 -42.80 25.50
N LYS A 812 13.13 -42.24 24.53
CA LYS A 812 12.56 -41.67 23.31
C LYS A 812 11.63 -42.66 22.60
N SER A 813 10.50 -42.18 22.12
CA SER A 813 9.51 -43.01 21.40
C SER A 813 10.12 -43.77 20.23
N GLY A 814 9.80 -45.06 20.13
CA GLY A 814 10.34 -45.97 19.12
C GLY A 814 11.75 -46.49 19.36
N ALA A 815 12.43 -46.04 20.43
CA ALA A 815 13.73 -46.55 20.79
C ALA A 815 13.59 -47.78 21.72
N VAL A 816 14.47 -48.76 21.51
CA VAL A 816 14.61 -49.91 22.45
C VAL A 816 15.43 -49.44 23.63
N PRO A 817 14.87 -49.51 24.87
CA PRO A 817 15.55 -48.99 26.04
C PRO A 817 16.80 -49.75 26.41
N ALA A 818 17.82 -49.03 26.86
CA ALA A 818 18.99 -49.60 27.49
C ALA A 818 18.69 -50.01 28.92
N ILE A 819 19.06 -51.17 29.32
CA ILE A 819 18.91 -51.68 30.66
C ILE A 819 20.21 -52.23 31.22
N ASN A 820 20.42 -52.02 32.50
CA ASN A 820 21.51 -52.63 33.23
C ASN A 820 21.01 -53.92 33.88
N ILE A 821 21.66 -55.02 33.53
CA ILE A 821 21.45 -56.29 34.21
C ILE A 821 22.61 -56.48 35.16
N PRO A 822 22.40 -56.50 36.46
CA PRO A 822 23.47 -56.74 37.40
C PRO A 822 23.99 -58.15 37.20
N THR A 823 25.31 -58.28 37.12
CA THR A 823 25.99 -59.57 37.12
C THR A 823 26.47 -59.87 38.52
N GLY A 824 26.02 -60.97 39.08
CA GLY A 824 26.45 -61.43 40.39
C GLY A 824 25.91 -60.62 41.57
N GLY A 825 24.74 -60.88 42.02
CA GLY A 825 24.14 -60.36 43.19
C GLY A 825 23.11 -61.32 43.74
N SER A 826 22.91 -61.36 45.00
CA SER A 826 21.81 -62.16 45.58
C SER A 826 20.57 -61.28 45.77
N LEU A 827 19.38 -61.85 45.61
CA LEU A 827 18.23 -61.31 46.21
C LEU A 827 18.53 -61.06 47.66
N ASP A 828 18.13 -59.94 48.21
CA ASP A 828 18.31 -59.60 49.61
C ASP A 828 17.82 -60.77 50.50
N GLU A 829 18.72 -61.47 51.04
CA GLU A 829 18.43 -62.73 51.78
C GLU A 829 17.41 -62.59 52.92
N GLY A 830 17.23 -61.38 53.41
CA GLY A 830 16.20 -61.01 54.37
C GLY A 830 14.79 -61.01 53.87
N GLN A 831 14.57 -61.10 52.58
CA GLN A 831 13.29 -60.74 51.94
C GLN A 831 12.75 -61.82 51.01
N GLY A 832 12.75 -62.99 51.29
CA GLY A 832 12.13 -63.97 50.39
C GLY A 832 12.13 -65.36 50.92
N LEU A 833 12.49 -65.52 52.11
CA LEU A 833 12.56 -66.85 52.81
C LEU A 833 11.43 -67.06 53.76
N GLY A 834 10.75 -68.19 53.63
CA GLY A 834 9.57 -68.53 54.42
C GLY A 834 8.31 -67.77 53.91
N ASN A 835 7.25 -67.80 54.67
CA ASN A 835 6.00 -67.12 54.33
C ASN A 835 6.13 -65.58 54.34
N LYS A 836 7.27 -65.06 53.91
CA LYS A 836 7.49 -63.59 53.82
C LYS A 836 7.11 -63.05 52.45
N THR A 837 6.52 -61.97 52.52
CA THR A 837 6.27 -61.19 51.30
C THR A 837 7.56 -60.64 50.76
N ILE A 838 7.87 -60.89 49.50
CA ILE A 838 8.98 -60.26 48.84
C ILE A 838 8.66 -58.78 48.57
N SER A 839 9.52 -57.90 49.05
CA SER A 839 9.27 -56.45 48.86
C SER A 839 9.43 -56.02 47.41
N ALA A 840 8.76 -54.99 47.04
CA ALA A 840 8.90 -54.35 45.75
C ALA A 840 10.36 -53.97 45.42
N ASN A 841 11.12 -53.61 46.46
CA ASN A 841 12.52 -53.20 46.27
C ASN A 841 13.40 -54.34 45.74
N SER A 842 13.11 -55.59 46.06
CA SER A 842 13.80 -56.76 45.54
C SER A 842 13.68 -56.90 44.03
N TYR A 843 12.60 -56.52 43.43
CA TYR A 843 12.39 -56.52 41.97
C TYR A 843 13.08 -55.36 41.32
N HIS A 844 13.23 -54.25 41.99
CA HIS A 844 13.81 -53.03 41.48
C HIS A 844 15.32 -53.14 41.26
N ALA A 845 16.00 -54.11 41.91
CA ALA A 845 17.46 -54.24 41.79
C ALA A 845 17.92 -54.85 40.48
N TYR A 846 17.02 -55.53 39.76
CA TYR A 846 17.40 -56.48 38.72
C TYR A 846 17.14 -55.97 37.33
N ALA A 847 17.25 -55.45 36.54
CA ALA A 847 17.02 -55.07 35.16
C ALA A 847 16.33 -53.71 35.05
N LYS A 848 16.96 -52.71 35.57
CA LYS A 848 16.52 -51.32 35.42
C LYS A 848 17.39 -50.58 34.45
N GLY A 849 16.76 -49.71 33.68
CA GLY A 849 17.40 -48.80 32.78
C GLY A 849 17.34 -47.36 33.23
N SER A 850 17.20 -46.49 32.25
CA SER A 850 17.05 -45.05 32.47
C SER A 850 15.84 -44.71 33.35
N GLU A 851 16.01 -43.78 34.27
CA GLU A 851 15.04 -43.42 35.28
C GLU A 851 14.67 -41.94 35.19
N LEU A 852 13.40 -41.67 34.96
CA LEU A 852 12.80 -40.34 34.86
C LEU A 852 11.89 -40.10 36.07
N THR A 853 12.19 -39.11 36.87
CA THR A 853 11.33 -38.65 37.96
C THR A 853 10.53 -37.44 37.46
N ILE A 854 9.23 -37.44 37.73
CA ILE A 854 8.30 -36.38 37.33
C ILE A 854 7.52 -35.88 38.52
N ASP A 855 7.33 -34.58 38.59
CA ASP A 855 6.50 -33.91 39.57
C ASP A 855 5.84 -32.64 39.04
N ASN A 856 4.88 -32.08 39.76
CA ASN A 856 4.30 -30.75 39.51
C ASN A 856 3.80 -30.52 38.08
N VAL A 857 3.08 -31.49 37.53
CA VAL A 857 2.50 -31.36 36.20
C VAL A 857 1.33 -30.37 36.20
N LYS A 858 1.45 -29.25 35.51
CA LYS A 858 0.46 -28.18 35.53
C LYS A 858 0.21 -27.69 34.08
N VAL A 859 -1.02 -27.29 33.82
CA VAL A 859 -1.39 -26.58 32.61
C VAL A 859 -1.43 -25.07 32.85
N SER A 860 -1.19 -24.30 31.83
CA SER A 860 -1.40 -22.86 31.86
C SER A 860 -2.26 -22.42 30.66
N TYR A 861 -3.08 -21.41 30.96
CA TYR A 861 -3.99 -20.77 30.00
C TYR A 861 -3.52 -19.34 29.63
N ASP A 862 -2.33 -18.96 30.09
CA ASP A 862 -1.79 -17.62 29.87
C ASP A 862 -1.19 -17.46 28.48
N GLY A 863 -1.58 -16.41 27.81
CA GLY A 863 -1.11 -16.07 26.47
C GLY A 863 -2.16 -16.23 25.39
N VAL A 864 -1.72 -16.20 24.16
CA VAL A 864 -2.52 -16.48 22.96
C VAL A 864 -1.67 -17.36 22.04
N PRO A 865 -2.14 -18.55 21.69
CA PRO A 865 -1.43 -19.46 20.80
C PRO A 865 -1.63 -19.02 19.35
N THR A 866 -0.88 -19.61 18.43
CA THR A 866 -1.24 -19.58 17.01
C THR A 866 -2.54 -20.36 16.82
N ILE A 867 -3.49 -19.76 16.11
CA ILE A 867 -4.77 -20.39 15.78
C ILE A 867 -4.85 -20.50 14.25
N THR A 868 -5.13 -21.69 13.76
CA THR A 868 -5.26 -21.99 12.34
C THR A 868 -6.73 -22.18 11.96
N LYS A 869 -7.03 -22.05 10.67
CA LYS A 869 -8.37 -22.36 10.15
C LYS A 869 -8.61 -23.85 10.05
#